data_2c08adf50693143ac5f0a5858b545675
#
_entry.id   2c08adf50693143ac5f0a5858b545675
#
_cell.length_a   1.000
_cell.length_b   1.000
_cell.length_c   1.000
_cell.angle_alpha   90.00
_cell.angle_beta   90.00
_cell.angle_gamma   90.00
#
_symmetry.space_group_name_H-M   'P 1'
#
loop_
_entity.id
_entity.type
_entity.pdbx_description
1 polymer ?
#
loop_
_entity_poly.entity_id
_entity_poly.type
_entity_poly.pdbx_seq_one_letter_code
_entity_poly.pdbx_strand_id
1 'polypeptide(L)'
;NLKRVLGGLLLLLVLSAAVWAESQDYYSLLKVNREATTREIRQAFKKLALTMHPDKNPGDSTAHDRFVQVNRAYEVLKDEDLRKKYDKYGEKGLDEQQQGGRYESWNFYRYDFGIYDDDLEIITLDSGDFEAAVNSGEIWFINFYFPRCSHCHELAPTWREFAKEMDGVIRIGAVNCGDNNHLCRSKGINSYPSLYIFRAGQRPEKFNEERSKDSLVRFSMKFITTAVTELWQGNVFSEIESAYASGLGWLITFCCDTGGTRYIIYAFVFFFYINLVFQVRVSSILWLKTLDGREIYNQVIDHLPDLERLTSDNFKGKLAHHRWLVSFMFGDGTAASNEYKKLQAFLRNDNIQVGRVDCSADSELCQSLYIHTPCVAVFKGLGIHDFEIHHGKDVLYNIVGFARDSVRAHVTTLRPDNFPSDRKEPWLVDFFAPWCPPCRALLPELRKASIQLAGQMKFGTLDCTIHHSLCSTYNIQAYPTTVIFNGSSVHEYEGQHSADGILEFIQDLVNPSVMILDPSSFNEKVKGRAEGQIWAVDFYAPWCGPCQALIPEWRRMARLLSGQILVGSVDCQRFQSFCQGQSVRSYPEIRLYSGNSRQPDRYTSYNGWHRDAHSLRSWALSSLPKASVDLTPESFKSLVLSGQDHWILDFYAPWCGPCQHFAPEFEVVARVLKGKVRAGKVDCQAHHQTCQSAGITAYPTVRFYPYLGTRRVRTGEHINSRDSNVIVDVVTQRLQRLSPRLQNKQKVTV
;
A
#
# COMPACT_ATOMS: atom_id res chain seq x y z
N ASN A 1 -22.09 63.69 -37.45
CA ASN A 1 -22.04 62.24 -37.69
C ASN A 1 -20.69 61.65 -37.36
N LEU A 2 -19.56 62.36 -37.49
CA LEU A 2 -18.22 61.81 -37.20
C LEU A 2 -17.98 61.55 -35.69
N LYS A 3 -18.51 62.44 -34.81
CA LYS A 3 -18.44 62.23 -33.33
C LYS A 3 -19.24 61.07 -32.83
N ARG A 4 -20.33 60.66 -33.49
CA ARG A 4 -21.10 59.45 -33.13
C ARG A 4 -20.42 58.18 -33.61
N VAL A 5 -19.70 58.15 -34.71
CA VAL A 5 -18.94 57.07 -35.25
C VAL A 5 -17.66 56.82 -34.41
N LEU A 6 -16.95 57.86 -34.02
CA LEU A 6 -15.78 57.76 -33.13
C LEU A 6 -16.18 57.26 -31.70
N GLY A 7 -17.30 57.73 -31.16
CA GLY A 7 -17.81 57.30 -29.88
C GLY A 7 -18.23 55.80 -29.89
N GLY A 8 -18.82 55.32 -30.98
CA GLY A 8 -19.17 53.92 -31.19
C GLY A 8 -17.93 53.02 -31.35
N LEU A 9 -16.89 53.50 -32.06
CA LEU A 9 -15.62 52.75 -32.18
C LEU A 9 -14.86 52.69 -30.86
N LEU A 10 -14.86 53.78 -30.08
CA LEU A 10 -14.23 53.79 -28.75
C LEU A 10 -14.97 52.86 -27.76
N LEU A 11 -16.31 52.82 -27.83
CA LEU A 11 -17.11 51.89 -27.00
C LEU A 11 -16.89 50.43 -27.40
N LEU A 12 -16.74 50.13 -28.70
CA LEU A 12 -16.40 48.80 -29.19
C LEU A 12 -14.98 48.39 -28.82
N LEU A 13 -14.01 49.31 -28.81
CA LEU A 13 -12.65 49.06 -28.35
C LEU A 13 -12.58 48.86 -26.83
N VAL A 14 -13.36 49.60 -26.05
CA VAL A 14 -13.45 49.40 -24.60
C VAL A 14 -14.19 48.09 -24.26
N LEU A 15 -15.24 47.74 -25.01
CA LEU A 15 -15.93 46.47 -24.86
C LEU A 15 -15.08 45.28 -25.33
N SER A 16 -14.26 45.44 -26.38
CA SER A 16 -13.31 44.39 -26.78
C SER A 16 -12.14 44.23 -25.79
N ALA A 17 -11.68 45.33 -25.15
CA ALA A 17 -10.68 45.27 -24.09
C ALA A 17 -11.25 44.65 -22.77
N ALA A 18 -12.56 44.81 -22.50
CA ALA A 18 -13.21 44.21 -21.36
C ALA A 18 -13.53 42.69 -21.54
N VAL A 19 -13.53 42.19 -22.78
CA VAL A 19 -13.75 40.75 -23.08
C VAL A 19 -12.43 39.95 -23.01
N TRP A 20 -11.26 40.62 -22.90
CA TRP A 20 -9.96 39.95 -22.85
C TRP A 20 -9.31 39.91 -21.45
N ALA A 21 -10.10 40.09 -20.40
CA ALA A 21 -9.70 39.66 -19.06
C ALA A 21 -10.17 38.20 -18.84
N GLU A 22 -9.78 37.28 -19.71
CA GLU A 22 -9.82 35.87 -19.42
C GLU A 22 -8.90 35.62 -18.23
N SER A 23 -9.46 35.20 -17.10
CA SER A 23 -8.67 34.65 -15.99
C SER A 23 -7.77 33.58 -16.56
N GLN A 24 -6.45 33.79 -16.53
CA GLN A 24 -5.51 32.79 -17.03
C GLN A 24 -5.70 31.51 -16.26
N ASP A 25 -6.02 30.41 -16.97
CA ASP A 25 -6.17 29.09 -16.39
C ASP A 25 -4.92 28.70 -15.59
N TYR A 26 -5.09 28.16 -14.41
CA TYR A 26 -4.00 27.80 -13.48
C TYR A 26 -2.99 26.82 -14.08
N TYR A 27 -3.44 25.91 -14.92
CA TYR A 27 -2.56 25.00 -15.66
C TYR A 27 -1.69 25.76 -16.68
N SER A 28 -2.27 26.71 -17.36
CA SER A 28 -1.55 27.60 -18.31
C SER A 28 -0.54 28.49 -17.58
N LEU A 29 -0.88 29.00 -16.39
CA LEU A 29 0.04 29.78 -15.55
C LEU A 29 1.27 28.96 -15.14
N LEU A 30 1.09 27.68 -14.79
CA LEU A 30 2.18 26.77 -14.44
C LEU A 30 2.85 26.15 -15.67
N LYS A 31 2.33 26.39 -16.89
CA LYS A 31 2.80 25.79 -18.15
C LYS A 31 2.81 24.26 -18.11
N VAL A 32 1.74 23.68 -17.55
CA VAL A 32 1.53 22.24 -17.48
C VAL A 32 0.22 21.84 -18.15
N ASN A 33 0.09 20.59 -18.55
CA ASN A 33 -1.17 20.06 -19.06
C ASN A 33 -2.18 19.87 -17.90
N ARG A 34 -3.49 19.92 -18.19
CA ARG A 34 -4.55 19.63 -17.21
C ARG A 34 -4.45 18.23 -16.62
N GLU A 35 -3.81 17.33 -17.32
CA GLU A 35 -3.54 15.94 -16.91
C GLU A 35 -2.23 15.78 -16.11
N ALA A 36 -1.50 16.89 -15.88
CA ALA A 36 -0.23 16.86 -15.18
C ALA A 36 -0.37 16.28 -13.78
N THR A 37 0.55 15.39 -13.42
CA THR A 37 0.65 14.82 -12.07
C THR A 37 1.01 15.91 -11.05
N THR A 38 0.71 15.69 -9.79
CA THR A 38 1.12 16.59 -8.70
C THR A 38 2.64 16.81 -8.70
N ARG A 39 3.42 15.81 -9.12
CA ARG A 39 4.88 15.90 -9.27
C ARG A 39 5.26 16.86 -10.40
N GLU A 40 4.63 16.77 -11.55
CA GLU A 40 4.88 17.67 -12.69
C GLU A 40 4.46 19.11 -12.37
N ILE A 41 3.34 19.30 -11.68
CA ILE A 41 2.89 20.61 -11.18
C ILE A 41 3.94 21.19 -10.23
N ARG A 42 4.48 20.41 -9.29
CA ARG A 42 5.55 20.84 -8.39
C ARG A 42 6.83 21.22 -9.14
N GLN A 43 7.25 20.42 -10.10
CA GLN A 43 8.44 20.70 -10.92
C GLN A 43 8.29 21.97 -11.76
N ALA A 44 7.13 22.13 -12.39
CA ALA A 44 6.83 23.33 -13.19
C ALA A 44 6.82 24.58 -12.33
N PHE A 45 6.16 24.54 -11.18
CA PHE A 45 6.19 25.65 -10.23
C PHE A 45 7.61 25.98 -9.76
N LYS A 46 8.42 24.96 -9.40
CA LYS A 46 9.82 25.15 -8.99
C LYS A 46 10.63 25.90 -10.05
N LYS A 47 10.51 25.51 -11.34
CA LYS A 47 11.16 26.21 -12.45
C LYS A 47 10.70 27.68 -12.57
N LEU A 48 9.39 27.91 -12.48
CA LEU A 48 8.83 29.26 -12.56
C LEU A 48 9.22 30.12 -11.35
N ALA A 49 9.17 29.54 -10.14
CA ALA A 49 9.56 30.23 -8.92
C ALA A 49 11.04 30.64 -8.94
N LEU A 50 11.93 29.80 -9.49
CA LEU A 50 13.35 30.13 -9.63
C LEU A 50 13.63 31.29 -10.61
N THR A 51 12.81 31.43 -11.65
CA THR A 51 13.01 32.42 -12.71
C THR A 51 12.21 33.71 -12.50
N MET A 52 11.01 33.59 -11.89
CA MET A 52 10.04 34.71 -11.77
C MET A 52 10.01 35.37 -10.39
N HIS A 53 10.85 34.92 -9.44
CA HIS A 53 10.86 35.47 -8.08
C HIS A 53 11.19 36.98 -8.10
N PRO A 54 10.45 37.85 -7.36
CA PRO A 54 10.69 39.29 -7.31
C PRO A 54 12.13 39.66 -6.94
N ASP A 55 12.76 38.93 -5.99
CA ASP A 55 14.14 39.19 -5.58
C ASP A 55 15.17 38.92 -6.68
N LYS A 56 14.84 38.14 -7.69
CA LYS A 56 15.70 37.91 -8.88
C LYS A 56 15.37 38.82 -10.05
N ASN A 57 14.25 39.55 -9.97
CA ASN A 57 13.77 40.46 -10.99
C ASN A 57 13.49 41.85 -10.40
N PRO A 58 14.45 42.50 -9.73
CA PRO A 58 14.21 43.75 -8.99
C PRO A 58 13.83 44.94 -9.86
N GLY A 59 13.98 44.87 -11.19
CA GLY A 59 13.62 45.90 -12.14
C GLY A 59 12.23 45.73 -12.78
N ASP A 60 11.52 44.65 -12.49
CA ASP A 60 10.21 44.38 -13.11
C ASP A 60 9.09 44.62 -12.08
N SER A 61 8.37 45.73 -12.21
CA SER A 61 7.27 46.08 -11.32
C SER A 61 6.09 45.11 -11.36
N THR A 62 5.99 44.25 -12.38
CA THR A 62 4.93 43.24 -12.54
C THR A 62 5.38 41.84 -12.08
N ALA A 63 6.64 41.67 -11.70
CA ALA A 63 7.17 40.38 -11.26
C ALA A 63 6.46 39.87 -9.99
N HIS A 64 6.13 40.77 -9.07
CA HIS A 64 5.38 40.44 -7.86
C HIS A 64 4.00 39.89 -8.18
N ASP A 65 3.22 40.55 -9.01
CA ASP A 65 1.84 40.18 -9.33
C ASP A 65 1.81 38.85 -10.09
N ARG A 66 2.72 38.64 -11.05
CA ARG A 66 2.87 37.38 -11.77
C ARG A 66 3.27 36.24 -10.86
N PHE A 67 4.18 36.50 -9.92
CA PHE A 67 4.59 35.47 -8.94
C PHE A 67 3.45 35.10 -8.01
N VAL A 68 2.64 36.06 -7.54
CA VAL A 68 1.45 35.79 -6.72
C VAL A 68 0.44 34.93 -7.47
N GLN A 69 0.21 35.19 -8.77
CA GLN A 69 -0.70 34.37 -9.59
C GLN A 69 -0.18 32.92 -9.78
N VAL A 70 1.10 32.77 -10.10
CA VAL A 70 1.75 31.44 -10.24
C VAL A 70 1.71 30.69 -8.93
N ASN A 71 1.92 31.39 -7.81
CA ASN A 71 1.83 30.77 -6.48
C ASN A 71 0.40 30.31 -6.15
N ARG A 72 -0.61 31.15 -6.42
CA ARG A 72 -2.01 30.79 -6.23
C ARG A 72 -2.41 29.57 -7.07
N ALA A 73 -1.98 29.54 -8.34
CA ALA A 73 -2.19 28.39 -9.19
C ALA A 73 -1.57 27.11 -8.61
N TYR A 74 -0.36 27.22 -8.08
CA TYR A 74 0.33 26.08 -7.44
C TYR A 74 -0.39 25.61 -6.17
N GLU A 75 -0.75 26.52 -5.26
CA GLU A 75 -1.46 26.18 -4.01
C GLU A 75 -2.76 25.42 -4.27
N VAL A 76 -3.49 25.80 -5.31
CA VAL A 76 -4.73 25.12 -5.69
C VAL A 76 -4.48 23.79 -6.38
N LEU A 77 -3.54 23.73 -7.33
CA LEU A 77 -3.33 22.54 -8.14
C LEU A 77 -2.48 21.45 -7.44
N LYS A 78 -1.72 21.80 -6.39
CA LYS A 78 -0.98 20.82 -5.58
C LYS A 78 -1.87 20.02 -4.64
N ASP A 79 -2.98 20.61 -4.21
CA ASP A 79 -3.96 19.99 -3.31
C ASP A 79 -5.06 19.33 -4.14
N GLU A 80 -5.25 18.03 -3.96
CA GLU A 80 -6.19 17.26 -4.78
C GLU A 80 -7.64 17.73 -4.63
N ASP A 81 -8.05 18.16 -3.44
CA ASP A 81 -9.42 18.58 -3.19
C ASP A 81 -9.68 19.98 -3.73
N LEU A 82 -8.73 20.89 -3.60
CA LEU A 82 -8.80 22.22 -4.21
C LEU A 82 -8.72 22.12 -5.73
N ARG A 83 -7.87 21.25 -6.27
CA ARG A 83 -7.76 20.97 -7.70
C ARG A 83 -9.08 20.46 -8.28
N LYS A 84 -9.72 19.48 -7.63
CA LYS A 84 -11.04 18.97 -8.04
C LYS A 84 -12.11 20.07 -8.02
N LYS A 85 -12.10 20.94 -7.00
CA LYS A 85 -13.00 22.10 -6.94
C LYS A 85 -12.73 23.09 -8.07
N TYR A 86 -11.45 23.37 -8.34
CA TYR A 86 -11.04 24.24 -9.42
C TYR A 86 -11.41 23.66 -10.80
N ASP A 87 -11.17 22.39 -11.04
CA ASP A 87 -11.50 21.70 -12.29
C ASP A 87 -13.00 21.68 -12.56
N LYS A 88 -13.84 21.60 -11.50
CA LYS A 88 -15.29 21.55 -11.61
C LYS A 88 -15.96 22.92 -11.68
N TYR A 89 -15.48 23.89 -10.93
CA TYR A 89 -16.15 25.18 -10.73
C TYR A 89 -15.31 26.41 -11.14
N GLY A 90 -14.05 26.19 -11.59
CA GLY A 90 -13.09 27.27 -11.83
C GLY A 90 -12.72 28.01 -10.54
N GLU A 91 -12.18 29.23 -10.69
CA GLU A 91 -11.86 30.09 -9.53
C GLU A 91 -13.07 30.40 -8.62
N LYS A 92 -14.27 30.39 -9.17
CA LYS A 92 -15.51 30.64 -8.41
C LYS A 92 -15.85 29.53 -7.38
N GLY A 93 -15.25 28.37 -7.52
CA GLY A 93 -15.44 27.26 -6.57
C GLY A 93 -14.47 27.27 -5.38
N LEU A 94 -13.55 28.25 -5.34
CA LEU A 94 -12.59 28.41 -4.27
C LEU A 94 -13.14 29.45 -3.28
N ASP A 95 -13.33 29.08 -1.99
CA ASP A 95 -13.87 29.94 -0.95
C ASP A 95 -13.05 31.25 -0.80
N GLU A 96 -13.73 32.40 -0.72
CA GLU A 96 -13.12 33.73 -0.56
C GLU A 96 -12.26 33.90 0.71
N GLN A 97 -12.41 33.04 1.71
CA GLN A 97 -11.64 33.09 2.96
C GLN A 97 -10.16 32.72 2.79
N GLN A 98 -9.74 32.16 1.67
CA GLN A 98 -8.32 31.88 1.38
C GLN A 98 -7.61 32.97 0.58
N GLN A 99 -8.23 34.12 0.34
CA GLN A 99 -7.63 35.23 -0.38
C GLN A 99 -6.55 35.99 0.38
N GLY A 100 -6.31 35.70 1.64
CA GLY A 100 -5.34 36.36 2.50
C GLY A 100 -4.06 35.56 2.74
N GLY A 101 -3.54 34.84 1.73
CA GLY A 101 -2.24 34.17 1.82
C GLY A 101 -1.13 35.18 2.12
N ARG A 102 -0.66 35.21 3.38
CA ARG A 102 0.50 35.99 3.82
C ARG A 102 1.67 35.60 2.90
N TYR A 103 2.28 36.60 2.25
CA TYR A 103 3.52 36.44 1.50
C TYR A 103 4.56 35.78 2.40
N GLU A 104 4.74 34.47 2.25
CA GLU A 104 5.77 33.73 2.97
C GLU A 104 7.06 33.79 2.18
N SER A 105 8.17 34.04 2.85
CA SER A 105 9.47 34.26 2.23
C SER A 105 9.93 33.06 1.41
N TRP A 106 10.80 33.32 0.40
CA TRP A 106 11.45 32.29 -0.44
C TRP A 106 11.95 31.07 0.34
N ASN A 107 12.35 31.22 1.59
CA ASN A 107 12.75 30.11 2.46
C ASN A 107 11.63 29.09 2.72
N PHE A 108 10.35 29.51 2.75
CA PHE A 108 9.23 28.58 2.91
C PHE A 108 9.10 27.67 1.71
N TYR A 109 9.14 28.22 0.49
CA TYR A 109 9.00 27.44 -0.74
C TYR A 109 10.19 26.52 -1.02
N ARG A 110 11.38 26.86 -0.53
CA ARG A 110 12.58 26.02 -0.66
C ARG A 110 12.43 24.67 0.06
N TYR A 111 11.57 24.59 1.06
CA TYR A 111 11.37 23.41 1.88
C TYR A 111 10.13 22.57 1.53
N ASP A 112 9.31 23.02 0.58
CA ASP A 112 8.07 22.36 0.18
C ASP A 112 8.30 21.31 -0.93
N PHE A 113 9.52 21.30 -1.51
CA PHE A 113 9.92 20.37 -2.57
C PHE A 113 10.77 19.22 -1.99
N GLY A 114 10.67 18.04 -2.61
CA GLY A 114 11.59 16.96 -2.35
C GLY A 114 13.04 17.37 -2.69
N ILE A 115 13.99 17.01 -1.84
CA ILE A 115 15.40 17.39 -2.01
C ILE A 115 16.00 16.74 -3.27
N TYR A 116 15.48 15.58 -3.68
CA TYR A 116 16.05 14.72 -4.73
C TYR A 116 15.14 14.50 -5.94
N ASP A 117 14.05 15.25 -6.07
CA ASP A 117 13.04 15.01 -7.12
C ASP A 117 13.54 15.22 -8.55
N ASP A 118 14.62 16.01 -8.72
CA ASP A 118 15.22 16.31 -10.01
C ASP A 118 16.50 15.51 -10.31
N ASP A 119 16.95 14.66 -9.38
CA ASP A 119 18.19 13.89 -9.54
C ASP A 119 17.92 12.61 -10.36
N LEU A 120 18.72 12.37 -11.39
CA LEU A 120 18.57 11.21 -12.29
C LEU A 120 19.08 9.91 -11.65
N GLU A 121 20.14 10.01 -10.86
CA GLU A 121 20.82 8.87 -10.24
C GLU A 121 20.20 8.47 -8.89
N ILE A 122 19.24 9.29 -8.36
CA ILE A 122 18.56 9.03 -7.09
C ILE A 122 17.09 8.75 -7.36
N ILE A 123 16.66 7.54 -7.04
CA ILE A 123 15.28 7.11 -7.27
C ILE A 123 14.43 7.53 -6.08
N THR A 124 13.51 8.45 -6.27
CA THR A 124 12.54 8.80 -5.23
C THR A 124 11.48 7.71 -5.09
N LEU A 125 11.38 7.13 -3.90
CA LEU A 125 10.44 6.07 -3.57
C LEU A 125 9.27 6.61 -2.74
N ASP A 126 8.07 6.14 -3.03
CA ASP A 126 6.86 6.43 -2.27
C ASP A 126 6.28 5.16 -1.61
N SER A 127 5.14 5.28 -0.93
CA SER A 127 4.48 4.17 -0.24
C SER A 127 4.01 3.07 -1.20
N GLY A 128 3.78 3.38 -2.47
CA GLY A 128 3.30 2.43 -3.48
C GLY A 128 4.39 1.57 -4.08
N ASP A 129 5.62 2.09 -4.20
CA ASP A 129 6.71 1.39 -4.89
C ASP A 129 7.84 0.89 -3.96
N PHE A 130 7.87 1.35 -2.71
CA PHE A 130 8.94 1.01 -1.77
C PHE A 130 9.13 -0.49 -1.57
N GLU A 131 8.06 -1.23 -1.30
CA GLU A 131 8.15 -2.67 -1.05
C GLU A 131 8.57 -3.45 -2.30
N ALA A 132 8.12 -3.05 -3.48
CA ALA A 132 8.57 -3.63 -4.73
C ALA A 132 10.05 -3.37 -4.98
N ALA A 133 10.53 -2.16 -4.69
CA ALA A 133 11.92 -1.77 -4.82
C ALA A 133 12.84 -2.60 -3.92
N VAL A 134 12.59 -2.63 -2.61
CA VAL A 134 13.47 -3.32 -1.64
C VAL A 134 13.44 -4.84 -1.75
N ASN A 135 12.43 -5.41 -2.37
CA ASN A 135 12.29 -6.85 -2.63
C ASN A 135 12.64 -7.24 -4.08
N SER A 136 13.14 -6.32 -4.90
CA SER A 136 13.49 -6.57 -6.31
C SER A 136 14.63 -7.57 -6.51
N GLY A 137 15.40 -7.88 -5.47
CA GLY A 137 16.64 -8.65 -5.54
C GLY A 137 17.90 -7.79 -5.72
N GLU A 138 17.74 -6.50 -5.96
CA GLU A 138 18.84 -5.53 -6.01
C GLU A 138 19.20 -5.00 -4.62
N ILE A 139 20.42 -4.49 -4.46
CA ILE A 139 20.84 -3.82 -3.23
C ILE A 139 20.38 -2.36 -3.31
N TRP A 140 19.64 -1.92 -2.32
CA TRP A 140 19.15 -0.56 -2.22
C TRP A 140 19.79 0.17 -1.05
N PHE A 141 20.38 1.33 -1.28
CA PHE A 141 20.80 2.25 -0.23
C PHE A 141 19.86 3.46 -0.23
N ILE A 142 19.06 3.60 0.81
CA ILE A 142 17.93 4.53 0.86
C ILE A 142 18.16 5.59 1.93
N ASN A 143 17.98 6.85 1.54
CA ASN A 143 17.98 8.01 2.40
C ASN A 143 16.55 8.42 2.76
N PHE A 144 16.17 8.23 4.01
CA PHE A 144 14.92 8.75 4.57
C PHE A 144 15.17 10.18 5.07
N TYR A 145 14.52 11.14 4.46
CA TYR A 145 14.74 12.55 4.73
C TYR A 145 13.43 13.30 5.00
N PHE A 146 13.55 14.47 5.61
CA PHE A 146 12.45 15.41 5.76
C PHE A 146 12.80 16.72 5.05
N PRO A 147 11.92 17.31 4.22
CA PRO A 147 12.28 18.48 3.39
C PRO A 147 12.78 19.69 4.18
N ARG A 148 12.28 19.89 5.42
CA ARG A 148 12.65 21.01 6.30
C ARG A 148 13.84 20.71 7.23
N CYS A 149 14.51 19.60 7.04
CA CYS A 149 15.64 19.18 7.87
C CYS A 149 16.96 19.76 7.33
N SER A 150 17.63 20.64 8.10
CA SER A 150 18.92 21.24 7.72
C SER A 150 20.00 20.20 7.44
N HIS A 151 20.14 19.19 8.29
CA HIS A 151 21.13 18.11 8.10
C HIS A 151 20.85 17.26 6.86
N CYS A 152 19.59 17.21 6.39
CA CYS A 152 19.27 16.53 5.13
C CYS A 152 19.77 17.35 3.93
N HIS A 153 19.66 18.68 4.02
CA HIS A 153 20.21 19.58 2.99
C HIS A 153 21.75 19.57 2.98
N GLU A 154 22.39 19.47 4.13
CA GLU A 154 23.84 19.36 4.25
C GLU A 154 24.37 18.04 3.62
N LEU A 155 23.64 16.95 3.79
CA LEU A 155 23.98 15.65 3.19
C LEU A 155 23.74 15.61 1.68
N ALA A 156 22.81 16.41 1.14
CA ALA A 156 22.36 16.27 -0.24
C ALA A 156 23.47 16.34 -1.30
N PRO A 157 24.47 17.24 -1.25
CA PRO A 157 25.57 17.24 -2.19
C PRO A 157 26.37 15.92 -2.15
N THR A 158 26.73 15.46 -0.95
CA THR A 158 27.49 14.20 -0.76
C THR A 158 26.70 13.00 -1.23
N TRP A 159 25.37 12.97 -0.98
CA TRP A 159 24.50 11.88 -1.44
C TRP A 159 24.40 11.81 -2.97
N ARG A 160 24.40 12.97 -3.65
CA ARG A 160 24.43 13.06 -5.12
C ARG A 160 25.77 12.56 -5.71
N GLU A 161 26.89 12.98 -5.12
CA GLU A 161 28.20 12.50 -5.57
C GLU A 161 28.36 11.00 -5.36
N PHE A 162 27.88 10.50 -4.21
CA PHE A 162 27.84 9.07 -3.92
C PHE A 162 26.94 8.31 -4.91
N ALA A 163 25.74 8.84 -5.22
CA ALA A 163 24.83 8.22 -6.18
C ALA A 163 25.45 8.11 -7.58
N LYS A 164 26.14 9.15 -8.02
CA LYS A 164 26.86 9.13 -9.31
C LYS A 164 27.99 8.09 -9.35
N GLU A 165 28.69 7.91 -8.25
CA GLU A 165 29.80 6.93 -8.17
C GLU A 165 29.28 5.49 -8.14
N MET A 166 28.14 5.27 -7.47
CA MET A 166 27.56 3.94 -7.30
C MET A 166 26.51 3.58 -8.36
N ASP A 167 26.31 4.44 -9.35
CA ASP A 167 25.38 4.21 -10.44
C ASP A 167 25.72 2.92 -11.21
N GLY A 168 24.73 2.06 -11.38
CA GLY A 168 24.89 0.73 -11.99
C GLY A 168 25.47 -0.35 -11.05
N VAL A 169 25.95 0.00 -9.85
CA VAL A 169 26.50 -0.95 -8.86
C VAL A 169 25.42 -1.35 -7.84
N ILE A 170 24.79 -0.36 -7.23
CA ILE A 170 23.64 -0.53 -6.33
C ILE A 170 22.59 0.53 -6.66
N ARG A 171 21.37 0.34 -6.18
CA ARG A 171 20.32 1.34 -6.33
C ARG A 171 20.40 2.36 -5.21
N ILE A 172 20.40 3.62 -5.58
CA ILE A 172 20.38 4.73 -4.62
C ILE A 172 18.98 5.33 -4.59
N GLY A 173 18.38 5.29 -3.42
CA GLY A 173 17.00 5.74 -3.21
C GLY A 173 16.88 6.91 -2.25
N ALA A 174 15.77 7.62 -2.33
CA ALA A 174 15.37 8.63 -1.36
C ALA A 174 13.87 8.55 -1.06
N VAL A 175 13.50 8.66 0.21
CA VAL A 175 12.10 8.69 0.66
C VAL A 175 11.84 10.02 1.36
N ASN A 176 10.91 10.80 0.82
CA ASN A 176 10.43 12.02 1.47
C ASN A 176 9.43 11.64 2.58
N CYS A 177 9.86 11.72 3.84
CA CYS A 177 9.03 11.41 5.00
C CYS A 177 8.01 12.51 5.34
N GLY A 178 8.07 13.68 4.70
CA GLY A 178 7.02 14.69 4.76
C GLY A 178 5.76 14.21 4.04
N ASP A 179 5.93 13.65 2.85
CA ASP A 179 4.83 13.13 2.02
C ASP A 179 4.48 11.67 2.38
N ASN A 180 5.47 10.87 2.83
CA ASN A 180 5.33 9.44 3.12
C ASN A 180 5.46 9.12 4.62
N ASN A 181 4.78 9.90 5.47
CA ASN A 181 4.90 9.80 6.93
C ASN A 181 4.53 8.39 7.47
N HIS A 182 3.48 7.78 6.92
CA HIS A 182 3.04 6.45 7.33
C HIS A 182 4.10 5.38 7.02
N LEU A 183 4.68 5.41 5.82
CA LEU A 183 5.78 4.52 5.43
C LEU A 183 6.97 4.68 6.38
N CYS A 184 7.43 5.90 6.62
CA CYS A 184 8.59 6.16 7.47
C CYS A 184 8.36 5.69 8.91
N ARG A 185 7.16 5.91 9.47
CA ARG A 185 6.80 5.39 10.80
C ARG A 185 6.76 3.87 10.85
N SER A 186 6.20 3.21 9.84
CA SER A 186 6.15 1.74 9.77
C SER A 186 7.55 1.11 9.70
N LYS A 187 8.53 1.82 9.12
CA LYS A 187 9.94 1.40 9.09
C LYS A 187 10.74 1.85 10.32
N GLY A 188 10.11 2.47 11.32
CA GLY A 188 10.75 2.90 12.55
C GLY A 188 11.71 4.10 12.38
N ILE A 189 11.50 4.94 11.37
CA ILE A 189 12.32 6.13 11.11
C ILE A 189 11.88 7.26 12.06
N ASN A 190 12.73 7.60 13.02
CA ASN A 190 12.46 8.59 14.06
C ASN A 190 13.40 9.81 14.01
N SER A 191 14.37 9.83 13.12
CA SER A 191 15.34 10.92 12.94
C SER A 191 15.75 11.07 11.49
N TYR A 192 16.12 12.28 11.07
CA TYR A 192 16.49 12.60 9.69
C TYR A 192 17.85 13.30 9.64
N PRO A 193 18.66 13.01 8.58
CA PRO A 193 18.50 11.93 7.62
C PRO A 193 18.82 10.58 8.27
N SER A 194 18.11 9.52 7.85
CA SER A 194 18.39 8.14 8.22
C SER A 194 18.70 7.32 6.98
N LEU A 195 19.85 6.70 6.96
CA LEU A 195 20.39 5.96 5.81
C LEU A 195 20.36 4.46 6.10
N TYR A 196 19.76 3.67 5.20
CA TYR A 196 19.63 2.23 5.37
C TYR A 196 19.96 1.47 4.08
N ILE A 197 20.68 0.35 4.19
CA ILE A 197 20.79 -0.63 3.11
C ILE A 197 19.71 -1.71 3.26
N PHE A 198 19.02 -1.98 2.16
CA PHE A 198 17.99 -3.02 2.03
C PHE A 198 18.49 -4.08 1.05
N ARG A 199 18.25 -5.34 1.41
CA ARG A 199 18.49 -6.53 0.57
C ARG A 199 17.31 -7.47 0.72
N ALA A 200 16.83 -8.03 -0.37
CA ALA A 200 15.68 -8.93 -0.37
C ALA A 200 15.86 -10.09 0.63
N GLY A 201 14.87 -10.31 1.48
CA GLY A 201 14.87 -11.37 2.49
C GLY A 201 15.80 -11.16 3.69
N GLN A 202 16.47 -10.01 3.81
CA GLN A 202 17.37 -9.70 4.93
C GLN A 202 16.88 -8.49 5.72
N ARG A 203 17.34 -8.38 6.97
CA ARG A 203 17.04 -7.20 7.80
C ARG A 203 17.77 -5.97 7.26
N PRO A 204 17.11 -4.81 7.20
CA PRO A 204 17.77 -3.57 6.82
C PRO A 204 18.90 -3.21 7.77
N GLU A 205 20.02 -2.72 7.23
CA GLU A 205 21.15 -2.28 8.02
C GLU A 205 21.31 -0.76 7.97
N LYS A 206 21.37 -0.15 9.15
CA LYS A 206 21.48 1.30 9.29
C LYS A 206 22.95 1.74 9.15
N PHE A 207 23.15 2.79 8.36
CA PHE A 207 24.45 3.48 8.31
C PHE A 207 24.59 4.38 9.53
N ASN A 208 25.65 4.17 10.30
CA ASN A 208 25.96 4.93 11.52
C ASN A 208 27.37 5.54 11.52
N GLU A 209 28.06 5.51 10.37
CA GLU A 209 29.40 6.08 10.20
C GLU A 209 29.32 7.57 9.81
N GLU A 210 30.48 8.21 9.62
CA GLU A 210 30.57 9.58 9.12
C GLU A 210 29.98 9.68 7.70
N ARG A 211 29.19 10.73 7.46
CA ARG A 211 28.46 10.93 6.19
C ARG A 211 29.33 11.53 5.09
N SER A 212 30.56 11.05 4.97
CA SER A 212 31.43 11.36 3.83
C SER A 212 31.18 10.40 2.67
N LYS A 213 31.47 10.83 1.44
CA LYS A 213 31.31 10.00 0.24
C LYS A 213 32.09 8.67 0.38
N ASP A 214 33.35 8.73 0.83
CA ASP A 214 34.20 7.55 0.96
C ASP A 214 33.70 6.56 2.00
N SER A 215 33.06 7.04 3.09
CA SER A 215 32.44 6.19 4.11
C SER A 215 31.18 5.52 3.57
N LEU A 216 30.38 6.24 2.79
CA LEU A 216 29.18 5.69 2.13
C LEU A 216 29.57 4.59 1.13
N VAL A 217 30.59 4.83 0.28
CA VAL A 217 31.10 3.83 -0.66
C VAL A 217 31.63 2.61 0.09
N ARG A 218 32.52 2.81 1.06
CA ARG A 218 33.11 1.71 1.85
C ARG A 218 32.02 0.88 2.59
N PHE A 219 31.01 1.53 3.13
CA PHE A 219 29.90 0.83 3.76
C PHE A 219 29.11 0.01 2.73
N SER A 220 28.79 0.58 1.57
CA SER A 220 28.09 -0.11 0.49
C SER A 220 28.83 -1.35 0.00
N MET A 221 30.14 -1.24 -0.13
CA MET A 221 31.01 -2.34 -0.60
C MET A 221 30.97 -3.57 0.31
N LYS A 222 30.62 -3.43 1.60
CA LYS A 222 30.46 -4.56 2.53
C LYS A 222 29.31 -5.50 2.12
N PHE A 223 28.32 -5.02 1.37
CA PHE A 223 27.12 -5.73 0.97
C PHE A 223 27.14 -6.24 -0.46
N ILE A 224 28.11 -5.76 -1.24
CA ILE A 224 28.30 -6.21 -2.62
C ILE A 224 29.07 -7.51 -2.56
N THR A 225 28.37 -8.62 -2.70
CA THR A 225 28.99 -9.92 -2.90
C THR A 225 29.47 -10.00 -4.34
N THR A 226 30.73 -9.70 -4.59
CA THR A 226 31.33 -9.98 -5.88
C THR A 226 31.47 -11.50 -5.99
N ALA A 227 30.62 -12.12 -6.79
CA ALA A 227 30.82 -13.51 -7.21
C ALA A 227 31.95 -13.56 -8.28
N VAL A 228 33.13 -13.10 -7.91
CA VAL A 228 34.33 -13.25 -8.76
C VAL A 228 34.87 -14.64 -8.49
N THR A 229 34.75 -15.51 -9.48
CA THR A 229 35.35 -16.86 -9.44
C THR A 229 36.77 -16.78 -9.99
N GLU A 230 37.73 -17.20 -9.20
CA GLU A 230 39.10 -17.33 -9.70
C GLU A 230 39.16 -18.48 -10.72
N LEU A 231 39.54 -18.12 -11.97
CA LEU A 231 39.73 -19.06 -13.05
C LEU A 231 41.19 -19.38 -13.22
N TRP A 232 41.54 -20.64 -13.36
CA TRP A 232 42.84 -21.15 -13.67
C TRP A 232 42.78 -22.22 -14.77
N GLN A 233 43.89 -22.60 -15.33
CA GLN A 233 43.96 -23.49 -16.49
C GLN A 233 43.16 -24.80 -16.31
N GLY A 234 43.00 -25.30 -15.08
CA GLY A 234 42.32 -26.54 -14.81
C GLY A 234 40.80 -26.43 -14.63
N ASN A 235 40.24 -25.22 -14.35
CA ASN A 235 38.81 -25.07 -14.14
C ASN A 235 38.12 -24.15 -15.18
N VAL A 236 38.87 -23.37 -15.94
CA VAL A 236 38.29 -22.34 -16.84
C VAL A 236 37.29 -22.94 -17.84
N PHE A 237 37.56 -24.10 -18.42
CA PHE A 237 36.69 -24.71 -19.39
C PHE A 237 35.40 -25.29 -18.74
N SER A 238 35.55 -25.97 -17.59
CA SER A 238 34.38 -26.54 -16.88
C SER A 238 33.47 -25.44 -16.34
N GLU A 239 34.01 -24.34 -15.89
CA GLU A 239 33.20 -23.19 -15.44
C GLU A 239 32.48 -22.51 -16.59
N ILE A 240 33.14 -22.32 -17.72
CA ILE A 240 32.54 -21.77 -18.94
C ILE A 240 31.45 -22.73 -19.47
N GLU A 241 31.67 -24.04 -19.49
CA GLU A 241 30.66 -25.03 -19.88
C GLU A 241 29.45 -25.07 -18.95
N SER A 242 29.69 -24.98 -17.63
CA SER A 242 28.62 -24.92 -16.64
C SER A 242 27.78 -23.66 -16.81
N ALA A 243 28.39 -22.50 -17.00
CA ALA A 243 27.68 -21.27 -17.27
C ALA A 243 26.93 -21.33 -18.61
N TYR A 244 27.52 -21.96 -19.63
CA TYR A 244 26.87 -22.22 -20.91
C TYR A 244 25.62 -23.06 -20.75
N ALA A 245 25.70 -24.17 -20.01
CA ALA A 245 24.54 -25.01 -19.73
C ALA A 245 23.43 -24.28 -18.97
N SER A 246 23.81 -23.30 -18.15
CA SER A 246 22.87 -22.42 -17.43
C SER A 246 22.41 -21.20 -18.25
N GLY A 247 22.98 -20.98 -19.48
CA GLY A 247 22.67 -19.84 -20.36
C GLY A 247 23.16 -18.49 -19.84
N LEU A 248 24.23 -18.51 -19.02
CA LEU A 248 24.88 -17.31 -18.50
C LEU A 248 26.12 -16.97 -19.33
N GLY A 249 26.39 -15.69 -19.53
CA GLY A 249 27.65 -15.19 -20.09
C GLY A 249 28.74 -15.05 -19.03
N TRP A 250 30.00 -15.11 -19.43
CA TRP A 250 31.14 -14.83 -18.58
C TRP A 250 31.79 -13.50 -18.96
N LEU A 251 32.08 -12.67 -17.93
CA LEU A 251 33.01 -11.56 -18.04
C LEU A 251 34.33 -12.02 -17.40
N ILE A 252 35.38 -12.17 -18.19
CA ILE A 252 36.68 -12.66 -17.72
C ILE A 252 37.70 -11.54 -17.77
N THR A 253 38.36 -11.26 -16.63
CA THR A 253 39.49 -10.34 -16.54
C THR A 253 40.77 -11.11 -16.36
N PHE A 254 41.78 -10.79 -17.14
CA PHE A 254 43.14 -11.34 -16.99
C PHE A 254 44.03 -10.36 -16.25
N CYS A 255 44.47 -10.75 -15.06
CA CYS A 255 45.46 -10.00 -14.29
C CYS A 255 46.83 -10.65 -14.47
N CYS A 256 47.81 -9.91 -14.93
CA CYS A 256 49.23 -10.34 -14.86
C CYS A 256 49.79 -9.90 -13.50
N ASP A 257 50.01 -10.87 -12.62
CA ASP A 257 50.79 -10.64 -11.42
C ASP A 257 52.25 -10.99 -11.74
N THR A 258 53.12 -10.01 -11.63
CA THR A 258 54.48 -10.11 -11.11
C THR A 258 55.16 -8.75 -11.23
N GLY A 259 55.35 -8.04 -10.14
CA GLY A 259 56.51 -7.18 -9.82
C GLY A 259 56.89 -6.03 -10.75
N GLY A 260 56.08 -5.57 -11.66
CA GLY A 260 56.45 -4.52 -12.62
C GLY A 260 55.26 -3.71 -13.15
N THR A 261 55.20 -2.49 -12.79
CA THR A 261 54.40 -1.30 -13.12
C THR A 261 53.71 -1.18 -14.49
N ARG A 262 53.04 -2.18 -15.03
CA ARG A 262 52.11 -2.03 -16.16
C ARG A 262 51.02 -3.12 -16.06
N TYR A 263 49.84 -2.75 -15.54
CA TYR A 263 48.66 -3.59 -15.59
C TYR A 263 48.05 -3.47 -16.98
N ILE A 264 48.00 -4.57 -17.75
CA ILE A 264 47.16 -4.70 -18.93
C ILE A 264 46.01 -5.62 -18.52
N ILE A 265 44.87 -5.05 -18.25
CA ILE A 265 43.66 -5.82 -17.96
C ILE A 265 42.87 -5.97 -19.27
N TYR A 266 42.67 -7.23 -19.71
CA TYR A 266 41.77 -7.54 -20.84
C TYR A 266 40.51 -8.15 -20.25
N ALA A 267 39.37 -7.58 -20.57
CA ALA A 267 38.07 -8.15 -20.23
C ALA A 267 37.48 -8.86 -21.44
N PHE A 268 37.02 -10.07 -21.26
CA PHE A 268 36.33 -10.85 -22.27
C PHE A 268 34.90 -11.10 -21.86
N VAL A 269 33.95 -10.89 -22.77
CA VAL A 269 32.54 -11.26 -22.58
C VAL A 269 32.24 -12.41 -23.54
N PHE A 270 31.85 -13.56 -23.00
CA PHE A 270 31.38 -14.68 -23.78
C PHE A 270 29.85 -14.65 -23.81
N PHE A 271 29.26 -14.51 -25.01
CA PHE A 271 27.84 -14.64 -25.23
C PHE A 271 27.54 -15.99 -25.85
N PHE A 272 26.60 -16.72 -25.25
CA PHE A 272 26.14 -18.01 -25.75
C PHE A 272 24.70 -17.88 -26.29
N TYR A 273 24.54 -18.15 -27.58
CA TYR A 273 23.21 -18.29 -28.19
C TYR A 273 22.74 -19.73 -28.11
N ILE A 274 21.54 -19.94 -27.52
CA ILE A 274 20.85 -21.22 -27.59
C ILE A 274 20.08 -21.25 -28.91
N ASN A 275 20.64 -21.90 -29.93
CA ASN A 275 19.82 -22.45 -31.01
C ASN A 275 19.52 -23.90 -30.68
N LEU A 276 18.24 -24.24 -30.62
CA LEU A 276 17.70 -25.58 -30.50
C LEU A 276 18.05 -26.39 -31.73
N VAL A 277 19.27 -26.87 -31.87
CA VAL A 277 19.73 -28.08 -32.58
C VAL A 277 21.25 -28.19 -32.41
N PHE A 278 21.67 -29.18 -31.68
CA PHE A 278 23.03 -29.76 -31.61
C PHE A 278 24.15 -29.09 -32.42
N GLN A 279 24.71 -28.02 -31.96
CA GLN A 279 26.13 -27.65 -32.15
C GLN A 279 26.49 -26.44 -31.26
N VAL A 280 27.34 -26.68 -30.27
CA VAL A 280 27.94 -25.64 -29.43
C VAL A 280 28.83 -24.77 -30.31
N ARG A 281 28.40 -23.57 -30.65
CA ARG A 281 29.27 -22.53 -31.22
C ARG A 281 29.39 -21.40 -30.20
N VAL A 282 30.60 -21.15 -29.69
CA VAL A 282 30.98 -19.86 -29.08
C VAL A 282 30.74 -18.79 -30.15
N SER A 283 29.65 -18.03 -30.02
CA SER A 283 29.19 -17.18 -31.13
C SER A 283 30.01 -15.88 -31.23
N SER A 284 30.60 -15.38 -30.16
CA SER A 284 31.53 -14.24 -30.23
C SER A 284 32.32 -14.02 -28.92
N ILE A 285 33.59 -13.66 -29.06
CA ILE A 285 34.40 -13.12 -27.96
C ILE A 285 34.48 -11.62 -28.20
N LEU A 286 34.00 -10.82 -27.24
CA LEU A 286 34.13 -9.38 -27.29
C LEU A 286 35.34 -8.93 -26.46
N TRP A 287 36.25 -8.20 -27.09
CA TRP A 287 37.37 -7.58 -26.42
C TRP A 287 37.00 -6.18 -25.96
N LEU A 288 36.91 -5.97 -24.65
CA LEU A 288 36.71 -4.65 -24.08
C LEU A 288 38.08 -3.96 -23.91
N LYS A 289 38.22 -2.75 -24.46
CA LYS A 289 39.47 -1.98 -24.44
C LYS A 289 39.50 -0.89 -23.38
N THR A 290 38.55 -0.94 -22.44
CA THR A 290 38.36 0.07 -21.41
C THR A 290 38.46 -0.51 -20.01
N LEU A 291 38.86 0.29 -19.04
CA LEU A 291 38.87 -0.01 -17.61
C LEU A 291 37.79 0.78 -16.89
N ASP A 292 37.09 1.65 -17.59
CA ASP A 292 35.94 2.38 -17.02
C ASP A 292 34.73 1.45 -16.83
N GLY A 293 34.26 1.32 -15.59
CA GLY A 293 33.21 0.41 -15.24
C GLY A 293 31.88 0.72 -15.96
N ARG A 294 31.57 2.01 -16.23
CA ARG A 294 30.39 2.42 -16.99
C ARG A 294 30.49 2.02 -18.45
N GLU A 295 31.66 2.26 -19.04
CA GLU A 295 31.91 1.90 -20.43
C GLU A 295 31.85 0.39 -20.62
N ILE A 296 32.40 -0.39 -19.71
CA ILE A 296 32.29 -1.86 -19.66
C ILE A 296 30.80 -2.25 -19.58
N TYR A 297 30.06 -1.64 -18.64
CA TYR A 297 28.64 -1.90 -18.47
C TYR A 297 27.82 -1.63 -19.74
N ASN A 298 28.01 -0.47 -20.37
CA ASN A 298 27.29 -0.09 -21.58
C ASN A 298 27.62 -1.05 -22.74
N GLN A 299 28.90 -1.37 -22.94
CA GLN A 299 29.31 -2.32 -23.97
C GLN A 299 28.74 -3.72 -23.73
N VAL A 300 28.68 -4.18 -22.49
CA VAL A 300 28.04 -5.46 -22.14
C VAL A 300 26.54 -5.43 -22.45
N ILE A 301 25.84 -4.36 -22.05
CA ILE A 301 24.39 -4.21 -22.31
C ILE A 301 24.08 -4.18 -23.81
N ASP A 302 24.88 -3.46 -24.58
CA ASP A 302 24.69 -3.37 -26.05
C ASP A 302 24.80 -4.75 -26.72
N HIS A 303 25.63 -5.64 -26.16
CA HIS A 303 25.87 -6.98 -26.68
C HIS A 303 24.97 -8.05 -26.07
N LEU A 304 24.10 -7.72 -25.08
CA LEU A 304 23.06 -8.66 -24.67
C LEU A 304 22.13 -9.00 -25.83
N PRO A 305 21.64 -10.25 -25.88
CA PRO A 305 20.68 -10.64 -26.92
C PRO A 305 19.47 -9.73 -26.90
N ASP A 306 19.02 -9.34 -28.09
CA ASP A 306 17.80 -8.57 -28.25
C ASP A 306 16.59 -9.34 -27.73
N LEU A 307 15.57 -8.58 -27.29
CA LEU A 307 14.29 -9.16 -26.93
C LEU A 307 13.67 -9.86 -28.14
N GLU A 308 13.01 -10.97 -27.90
CA GLU A 308 12.34 -11.72 -28.94
C GLU A 308 11.29 -10.85 -29.64
N ARG A 309 11.38 -10.72 -30.96
CA ARG A 309 10.42 -9.97 -31.76
C ARG A 309 9.15 -10.78 -31.94
N LEU A 310 8.05 -10.22 -31.46
CA LEU A 310 6.71 -10.76 -31.61
C LEU A 310 5.96 -9.98 -32.71
N THR A 311 5.24 -10.71 -33.59
CA THR A 311 4.47 -10.15 -34.70
C THR A 311 3.10 -10.82 -34.73
N SER A 312 2.15 -10.26 -35.47
CA SER A 312 0.81 -10.84 -35.67
C SER A 312 0.87 -12.33 -36.05
N ASP A 313 1.88 -12.77 -36.84
CA ASP A 313 2.02 -14.14 -37.27
C ASP A 313 2.39 -15.12 -36.17
N ASN A 314 3.25 -14.70 -35.23
CA ASN A 314 3.77 -15.59 -34.17
C ASN A 314 3.17 -15.33 -32.78
N PHE A 315 2.55 -14.17 -32.55
CA PHE A 315 2.06 -13.71 -31.25
C PHE A 315 1.14 -14.72 -30.57
N LYS A 316 0.07 -15.11 -31.26
CA LYS A 316 -0.93 -16.06 -30.76
C LYS A 316 -0.34 -17.42 -30.43
N GLY A 317 0.52 -17.95 -31.27
CA GLY A 317 1.15 -19.26 -31.06
C GLY A 317 2.11 -19.27 -29.91
N LYS A 318 2.90 -18.21 -29.72
CA LYS A 318 3.88 -18.10 -28.64
C LYS A 318 3.24 -17.89 -27.28
N LEU A 319 2.22 -17.03 -27.19
CA LEU A 319 1.54 -16.71 -25.94
C LEU A 319 0.61 -17.82 -25.44
N ALA A 320 0.21 -18.77 -26.28
CA ALA A 320 -0.72 -19.84 -25.89
C ALA A 320 -0.17 -20.82 -24.85
N HIS A 321 1.17 -20.93 -24.71
CA HIS A 321 1.80 -21.98 -23.90
C HIS A 321 2.73 -21.47 -22.80
N HIS A 322 3.04 -20.17 -22.80
CA HIS A 322 3.99 -19.57 -21.86
C HIS A 322 3.49 -18.24 -21.33
N ARG A 323 4.02 -17.85 -20.16
CA ARG A 323 3.82 -16.53 -19.60
C ARG A 323 4.82 -15.56 -20.24
N TRP A 324 4.32 -14.41 -20.69
CA TRP A 324 5.14 -13.44 -21.39
C TRP A 324 5.03 -12.06 -20.78
N LEU A 325 6.16 -11.39 -20.64
CA LEU A 325 6.26 -9.95 -20.48
C LEU A 325 6.56 -9.35 -21.86
N VAL A 326 5.67 -8.53 -22.37
CA VAL A 326 5.78 -7.95 -23.72
C VAL A 326 5.90 -6.43 -23.63
N SER A 327 6.95 -5.90 -24.23
CA SER A 327 7.13 -4.45 -24.42
C SER A 327 6.55 -4.03 -25.77
N PHE A 328 5.58 -3.13 -25.75
CA PHE A 328 4.97 -2.52 -26.94
C PHE A 328 5.62 -1.16 -27.21
N MET A 329 6.20 -0.99 -28.38
CA MET A 329 6.99 0.17 -28.78
C MET A 329 6.37 0.85 -30.00
N PHE A 330 6.53 2.15 -30.11
CA PHE A 330 6.10 2.95 -31.27
C PHE A 330 7.31 3.70 -31.83
N GLY A 331 7.92 3.20 -32.92
CA GLY A 331 9.12 3.76 -33.53
C GLY A 331 10.44 3.36 -32.86
N ASP A 332 11.55 3.98 -33.28
CA ASP A 332 12.92 3.66 -32.85
C ASP A 332 13.25 4.17 -31.43
N GLY A 333 12.61 3.62 -30.41
CA GLY A 333 12.90 3.88 -29.01
C GLY A 333 14.18 3.16 -28.55
N THR A 334 15.39 3.62 -28.95
CA THR A 334 16.63 2.87 -28.77
C THR A 334 17.17 2.84 -27.31
N ALA A 335 16.95 3.88 -26.52
CA ALA A 335 17.55 3.97 -25.17
C ALA A 335 16.83 3.09 -24.12
N ALA A 336 15.49 3.09 -24.07
CA ALA A 336 14.75 2.22 -23.16
C ALA A 336 14.84 0.75 -23.55
N SER A 337 15.02 0.46 -24.85
CA SER A 337 15.16 -0.90 -25.38
C SER A 337 16.37 -1.66 -24.82
N ASN A 338 17.52 -1.00 -24.63
CA ASN A 338 18.72 -1.66 -24.12
C ASN A 338 18.62 -2.09 -22.66
N GLU A 339 18.04 -1.24 -21.80
CA GLU A 339 17.77 -1.61 -20.40
C GLU A 339 16.83 -2.81 -20.28
N TYR A 340 15.81 -2.90 -21.15
CA TYR A 340 14.86 -4.00 -21.15
C TYR A 340 15.46 -5.37 -21.51
N LYS A 341 16.62 -5.41 -22.18
CA LYS A 341 17.36 -6.67 -22.44
C LYS A 341 17.66 -7.42 -21.13
N LYS A 342 17.87 -6.70 -20.02
CA LYS A 342 18.11 -7.30 -18.70
C LYS A 342 16.91 -8.05 -18.14
N LEU A 343 15.69 -7.69 -18.52
CA LEU A 343 14.46 -8.35 -18.04
C LEU A 343 14.48 -9.86 -18.26
N GLN A 344 15.12 -10.32 -19.35
CA GLN A 344 15.27 -11.76 -19.64
C GLN A 344 16.02 -12.48 -18.50
N ALA A 345 17.08 -11.86 -17.99
CA ALA A 345 17.88 -12.43 -16.90
C ALA A 345 17.12 -12.41 -15.57
N PHE A 346 16.43 -11.30 -15.25
CA PHE A 346 15.68 -11.16 -14.00
C PHE A 346 14.46 -12.08 -13.90
N LEU A 347 13.79 -12.37 -15.01
CA LEU A 347 12.54 -13.13 -15.06
C LEU A 347 12.71 -14.59 -15.45
N ARG A 348 13.93 -15.02 -15.78
CA ARG A 348 14.23 -16.40 -16.22
C ARG A 348 13.76 -17.45 -15.21
N ASN A 349 14.05 -17.26 -13.92
CA ASN A 349 13.72 -18.19 -12.87
C ASN A 349 12.20 -18.21 -12.53
N ASP A 350 11.46 -17.21 -13.00
CA ASP A 350 10.01 -17.09 -12.81
C ASP A 350 9.22 -17.75 -13.95
N ASN A 351 9.89 -18.36 -14.93
CA ASN A 351 9.29 -18.91 -16.16
C ASN A 351 8.47 -17.86 -16.95
N ILE A 352 8.95 -16.63 -16.98
CA ILE A 352 8.34 -15.54 -17.76
C ILE A 352 9.27 -15.23 -18.92
N GLN A 353 8.78 -15.44 -20.15
CA GLN A 353 9.48 -15.05 -21.37
C GLN A 353 9.38 -13.54 -21.57
N VAL A 354 10.35 -12.94 -22.25
CA VAL A 354 10.35 -11.51 -22.50
C VAL A 354 10.43 -11.26 -24.01
N GLY A 355 9.52 -10.44 -24.52
CA GLY A 355 9.47 -10.11 -25.94
C GLY A 355 9.14 -8.64 -26.20
N ARG A 356 9.22 -8.24 -27.45
CA ARG A 356 8.86 -6.90 -27.92
C ARG A 356 7.94 -6.96 -29.13
N VAL A 357 7.02 -6.01 -29.21
CA VAL A 357 6.18 -5.73 -30.38
C VAL A 357 6.46 -4.31 -30.85
N ASP A 358 6.67 -4.13 -32.15
CA ASP A 358 6.77 -2.82 -32.78
C ASP A 358 5.41 -2.45 -33.37
N CYS A 359 4.67 -1.60 -32.68
CA CYS A 359 3.34 -1.16 -33.08
C CYS A 359 3.35 -0.24 -34.30
N SER A 360 4.51 0.33 -34.67
CA SER A 360 4.65 1.09 -35.92
C SER A 360 4.71 0.13 -37.14
N ALA A 361 5.27 -1.06 -36.98
CA ALA A 361 5.35 -2.07 -37.98
C ALA A 361 4.13 -3.00 -38.02
N ASP A 362 3.49 -3.24 -36.86
CA ASP A 362 2.37 -4.18 -36.69
C ASP A 362 1.19 -3.47 -35.96
N SER A 363 0.65 -2.48 -36.65
CA SER A 363 -0.41 -1.62 -36.07
C SER A 363 -1.73 -2.37 -35.83
N GLU A 364 -2.06 -3.38 -36.66
CA GLU A 364 -3.29 -4.15 -36.48
C GLU A 364 -3.29 -4.97 -35.21
N LEU A 365 -2.16 -5.58 -34.85
CA LEU A 365 -2.00 -6.33 -33.61
C LEU A 365 -2.22 -5.40 -32.40
N CYS A 366 -1.54 -4.26 -32.37
CA CYS A 366 -1.64 -3.31 -31.25
C CYS A 366 -3.05 -2.71 -31.12
N GLN A 367 -3.70 -2.37 -32.24
CA GLN A 367 -5.09 -1.89 -32.24
C GLN A 367 -6.07 -2.95 -31.73
N SER A 368 -5.88 -4.22 -32.10
CA SER A 368 -6.72 -5.32 -31.62
C SER A 368 -6.63 -5.53 -30.11
N LEU A 369 -5.53 -5.11 -29.49
CA LEU A 369 -5.29 -5.14 -28.05
C LEU A 369 -5.62 -3.81 -27.35
N TYR A 370 -6.08 -2.78 -28.08
CA TYR A 370 -6.32 -1.42 -27.60
C TYR A 370 -5.07 -0.76 -27.01
N ILE A 371 -3.90 -1.08 -27.56
CA ILE A 371 -2.62 -0.49 -27.17
C ILE A 371 -2.28 0.64 -28.12
N HIS A 372 -2.31 1.89 -27.61
CA HIS A 372 -2.13 3.11 -28.42
C HIS A 372 -0.89 3.91 -28.00
N THR A 373 -0.25 3.54 -26.89
CA THR A 373 0.95 4.19 -26.35
C THR A 373 1.97 3.15 -25.93
N PRO A 374 3.28 3.51 -25.87
CA PRO A 374 4.29 2.60 -25.37
C PRO A 374 3.93 2.10 -23.97
N CYS A 375 3.96 0.78 -23.79
CA CYS A 375 3.64 0.15 -22.50
C CYS A 375 4.29 -1.23 -22.39
N VAL A 376 4.25 -1.78 -21.18
CA VAL A 376 4.65 -3.16 -20.89
C VAL A 376 3.43 -3.93 -20.38
N ALA A 377 3.19 -5.12 -20.90
CA ALA A 377 2.07 -5.95 -20.49
C ALA A 377 2.50 -7.39 -20.19
N VAL A 378 1.84 -8.01 -19.22
CA VAL A 378 2.04 -9.41 -18.85
C VAL A 378 0.88 -10.24 -19.38
N PHE A 379 1.19 -11.23 -20.22
CA PHE A 379 0.27 -12.24 -20.71
C PHE A 379 0.43 -13.51 -19.88
N LYS A 380 -0.68 -14.01 -19.35
CA LYS A 380 -0.68 -15.06 -18.31
C LYS A 380 -0.69 -16.49 -18.85
N GLY A 381 -0.70 -16.64 -20.17
CA GLY A 381 -0.69 -17.96 -20.86
C GLY A 381 -2.05 -18.61 -21.01
N LEU A 382 -3.15 -17.89 -20.74
CA LEU A 382 -4.53 -18.35 -20.93
C LEU A 382 -5.17 -17.84 -22.22
N GLY A 383 -4.42 -17.10 -23.01
CA GLY A 383 -4.84 -16.53 -24.29
C GLY A 383 -4.35 -15.10 -24.50
N ILE A 384 -4.56 -14.56 -25.69
CA ILE A 384 -4.12 -13.20 -26.06
C ILE A 384 -4.97 -12.09 -25.39
N HIS A 385 -6.09 -12.44 -24.80
CA HIS A 385 -7.02 -11.51 -24.17
C HIS A 385 -6.88 -11.46 -22.64
N ASP A 386 -6.12 -12.37 -22.05
CA ASP A 386 -5.84 -12.38 -20.61
C ASP A 386 -4.47 -11.79 -20.34
N PHE A 387 -4.43 -10.47 -20.26
CA PHE A 387 -3.21 -9.73 -19.95
C PHE A 387 -3.48 -8.58 -19.00
N GLU A 388 -2.43 -8.08 -18.40
CA GLU A 388 -2.42 -6.92 -17.51
C GLU A 388 -1.35 -5.93 -17.94
N ILE A 389 -1.72 -4.65 -18.06
CA ILE A 389 -0.82 -3.56 -18.46
C ILE A 389 -0.14 -3.00 -17.22
N HIS A 390 1.16 -2.69 -17.33
CA HIS A 390 1.93 -2.00 -16.31
C HIS A 390 1.63 -0.50 -16.34
N HIS A 391 1.19 0.03 -15.21
CA HIS A 391 0.91 1.47 -15.00
C HIS A 391 1.80 2.10 -13.94
N GLY A 392 2.85 1.38 -13.50
CA GLY A 392 3.84 1.87 -12.55
C GLY A 392 4.93 2.71 -13.20
N LYS A 393 6.01 2.95 -12.46
CA LYS A 393 7.20 3.64 -12.99
C LYS A 393 7.89 2.75 -14.02
N ASP A 394 8.34 3.35 -15.12
CA ASP A 394 9.09 2.68 -16.17
C ASP A 394 10.55 2.49 -15.76
N VAL A 395 10.77 1.62 -14.77
CA VAL A 395 12.08 1.21 -14.27
C VAL A 395 12.10 -0.30 -14.03
N LEU A 396 13.25 -0.92 -14.25
CA LEU A 396 13.37 -2.39 -14.27
C LEU A 396 12.78 -3.06 -13.02
N TYR A 397 13.12 -2.59 -11.82
CA TYR A 397 12.64 -3.23 -10.59
C TYR A 397 11.10 -3.21 -10.46
N ASN A 398 10.48 -2.12 -10.92
CA ASN A 398 9.02 -1.98 -10.87
C ASN A 398 8.36 -2.91 -11.89
N ILE A 399 8.93 -3.00 -13.11
CA ILE A 399 8.47 -3.92 -14.15
C ILE A 399 8.65 -5.38 -13.71
N VAL A 400 9.79 -5.74 -13.12
CA VAL A 400 10.05 -7.11 -12.62
C VAL A 400 9.08 -7.47 -11.49
N GLY A 401 8.90 -6.56 -10.52
CA GLY A 401 7.92 -6.73 -9.45
C GLY A 401 6.50 -6.94 -9.99
N PHE A 402 6.08 -6.06 -10.89
CA PHE A 402 4.80 -6.17 -11.58
C PHE A 402 4.63 -7.51 -12.31
N ALA A 403 5.65 -7.94 -13.05
CA ALA A 403 5.59 -9.19 -13.81
C ALA A 403 5.39 -10.40 -12.89
N ARG A 404 6.13 -10.46 -11.77
CA ARG A 404 6.02 -11.53 -10.76
C ARG A 404 4.66 -11.55 -10.08
N ASP A 405 4.16 -10.38 -9.71
CA ASP A 405 2.86 -10.25 -9.05
C ASP A 405 1.71 -10.55 -10.01
N SER A 406 1.77 -10.02 -11.24
CA SER A 406 0.72 -10.19 -12.24
C SER A 406 0.52 -11.65 -12.66
N VAL A 407 1.59 -12.44 -12.82
CA VAL A 407 1.45 -13.86 -13.19
C VAL A 407 0.83 -14.73 -12.11
N ARG A 408 0.87 -14.28 -10.86
CA ARG A 408 0.23 -14.94 -9.71
C ARG A 408 -1.20 -14.47 -9.48
N ALA A 409 -1.49 -13.26 -9.91
CA ALA A 409 -2.77 -12.59 -9.69
C ALA A 409 -3.79 -12.94 -10.79
N HIS A 410 -5.07 -12.82 -10.42
CA HIS A 410 -6.20 -13.06 -11.32
C HIS A 410 -6.88 -11.75 -11.74
N VAL A 411 -6.08 -10.71 -12.03
CA VAL A 411 -6.55 -9.41 -12.52
C VAL A 411 -6.38 -9.36 -14.02
N THR A 412 -7.40 -8.92 -14.76
CA THR A 412 -7.40 -8.83 -16.23
C THR A 412 -7.68 -7.40 -16.68
N THR A 413 -6.96 -6.92 -17.69
CA THR A 413 -7.30 -5.64 -18.33
C THR A 413 -8.58 -5.81 -19.14
N LEU A 414 -9.62 -5.06 -18.76
CA LEU A 414 -10.92 -5.09 -19.38
C LEU A 414 -11.00 -4.11 -20.55
N ARG A 415 -11.84 -4.47 -21.49
CA ARG A 415 -12.13 -3.75 -22.73
C ARG A 415 -13.60 -3.96 -23.09
N PRO A 416 -14.18 -3.22 -24.04
CA PRO A 416 -15.57 -3.40 -24.44
C PRO A 416 -15.95 -4.83 -24.87
N ASP A 417 -15.01 -5.58 -25.46
CA ASP A 417 -15.22 -6.93 -25.96
C ASP A 417 -15.22 -8.01 -24.86
N ASN A 418 -14.53 -7.78 -23.74
CA ASN A 418 -14.43 -8.72 -22.61
C ASN A 418 -15.05 -8.20 -21.31
N PHE A 419 -15.70 -7.05 -21.34
CA PHE A 419 -16.35 -6.48 -20.15
C PHE A 419 -17.52 -7.38 -19.69
N PRO A 420 -17.68 -7.63 -18.36
CA PRO A 420 -18.67 -8.57 -17.84
C PRO A 420 -20.11 -8.01 -17.93
N SER A 421 -20.63 -7.85 -19.12
CA SER A 421 -21.99 -7.34 -19.37
C SER A 421 -23.08 -8.34 -19.01
N ASP A 422 -22.81 -9.65 -19.11
CA ASP A 422 -23.77 -10.73 -18.83
C ASP A 422 -23.89 -11.09 -17.33
N ARG A 423 -22.98 -10.60 -16.51
CA ARG A 423 -22.97 -10.72 -15.02
C ARG A 423 -23.23 -12.12 -14.47
N LYS A 424 -22.90 -13.18 -15.21
CA LYS A 424 -23.09 -14.56 -14.78
C LYS A 424 -22.20 -14.96 -13.62
N GLU A 425 -21.01 -14.36 -13.57
CA GLU A 425 -20.05 -14.56 -12.50
C GLU A 425 -19.81 -13.25 -11.76
N PRO A 426 -19.47 -13.28 -10.47
CA PRO A 426 -19.18 -12.05 -9.73
C PRO A 426 -17.83 -11.46 -10.18
N TRP A 427 -17.84 -10.16 -10.46
CA TRP A 427 -16.66 -9.39 -10.85
C TRP A 427 -16.47 -8.19 -9.93
N LEU A 428 -15.21 -7.96 -9.58
CA LEU A 428 -14.76 -6.67 -9.06
C LEU A 428 -14.02 -5.94 -10.18
N VAL A 429 -14.52 -4.77 -10.55
CA VAL A 429 -13.95 -3.95 -11.62
C VAL A 429 -13.48 -2.62 -11.03
N ASP A 430 -12.22 -2.30 -11.23
CA ASP A 430 -11.65 -1.00 -10.92
C ASP A 430 -11.64 -0.12 -12.18
N PHE A 431 -12.38 0.98 -12.12
CA PHE A 431 -12.40 2.02 -13.13
C PHE A 431 -11.35 3.06 -12.76
N PHE A 432 -10.33 3.19 -13.59
CA PHE A 432 -9.16 3.97 -13.24
C PHE A 432 -8.66 4.85 -14.39
N ALA A 433 -7.70 5.73 -14.06
CA ALA A 433 -6.90 6.45 -15.04
C ALA A 433 -5.40 6.23 -14.73
N PRO A 434 -4.55 5.95 -15.74
CA PRO A 434 -3.11 5.66 -15.55
C PRO A 434 -2.32 6.76 -14.83
N TRP A 435 -2.72 8.01 -15.00
CA TRP A 435 -2.10 9.17 -14.38
C TRP A 435 -2.50 9.39 -12.92
N CYS A 436 -3.53 8.72 -12.42
CA CYS A 436 -4.10 8.88 -11.08
C CYS A 436 -3.22 8.17 -10.02
N PRO A 437 -2.58 8.87 -9.06
CA PRO A 437 -1.73 8.23 -8.05
C PRO A 437 -2.46 7.24 -7.14
N PRO A 438 -3.67 7.54 -6.59
CA PRO A 438 -4.43 6.57 -5.82
C PRO A 438 -4.77 5.30 -6.61
N CYS A 439 -5.06 5.42 -7.91
CA CYS A 439 -5.32 4.28 -8.79
C CYS A 439 -4.09 3.37 -8.88
N ARG A 440 -2.91 3.94 -9.12
CA ARG A 440 -1.65 3.17 -9.17
C ARG A 440 -1.31 2.48 -7.86
N ALA A 441 -1.66 3.10 -6.73
CA ALA A 441 -1.50 2.51 -5.40
C ALA A 441 -2.47 1.34 -5.16
N LEU A 442 -3.68 1.38 -5.74
CA LEU A 442 -4.69 0.34 -5.62
C LEU A 442 -4.35 -0.92 -6.42
N LEU A 443 -3.73 -0.81 -7.61
CA LEU A 443 -3.45 -1.96 -8.48
C LEU A 443 -2.70 -3.12 -7.80
N PRO A 444 -1.62 -2.91 -7.03
CA PRO A 444 -0.98 -3.98 -6.26
C PRO A 444 -1.91 -4.62 -5.23
N GLU A 445 -2.78 -3.85 -4.59
CA GLU A 445 -3.73 -4.35 -3.61
C GLU A 445 -4.84 -5.20 -4.25
N LEU A 446 -5.30 -4.82 -5.45
CA LEU A 446 -6.21 -5.65 -6.26
C LEU A 446 -5.59 -7.01 -6.60
N ARG A 447 -4.30 -7.04 -6.97
CA ARG A 447 -3.58 -8.30 -7.22
C ARG A 447 -3.57 -9.19 -5.99
N LYS A 448 -3.24 -8.65 -4.81
CA LYS A 448 -3.25 -9.39 -3.54
C LYS A 448 -4.64 -9.92 -3.20
N ALA A 449 -5.69 -9.10 -3.35
CA ALA A 449 -7.06 -9.51 -3.11
C ALA A 449 -7.50 -10.60 -4.09
N SER A 450 -7.14 -10.50 -5.37
CA SER A 450 -7.50 -11.47 -6.41
C SER A 450 -6.92 -12.86 -6.16
N ILE A 451 -5.74 -12.96 -5.55
CA ILE A 451 -5.12 -14.24 -5.16
C ILE A 451 -5.93 -14.90 -4.05
N GLN A 452 -6.38 -14.12 -3.05
CA GLN A 452 -7.12 -14.65 -1.91
C GLN A 452 -8.55 -15.06 -2.27
N LEU A 453 -9.15 -14.42 -3.27
CA LEU A 453 -10.52 -14.70 -3.76
C LEU A 453 -10.55 -15.52 -5.06
N ALA A 454 -9.44 -16.19 -5.37
CA ALA A 454 -9.36 -17.05 -6.56
C ALA A 454 -10.49 -18.08 -6.59
N GLY A 455 -11.20 -18.17 -7.72
CA GLY A 455 -12.37 -19.04 -7.90
C GLY A 455 -13.67 -18.57 -7.25
N GLN A 456 -13.66 -17.49 -6.46
CA GLN A 456 -14.87 -16.91 -5.86
C GLN A 456 -15.32 -15.65 -6.61
N MET A 457 -14.38 -14.84 -7.10
CA MET A 457 -14.63 -13.58 -7.79
C MET A 457 -13.56 -13.33 -8.84
N LYS A 458 -13.95 -12.76 -9.96
CA LYS A 458 -13.04 -12.29 -11.00
C LYS A 458 -12.69 -10.82 -10.76
N PHE A 459 -11.48 -10.44 -11.15
CA PHE A 459 -10.97 -9.09 -10.99
C PHE A 459 -10.58 -8.49 -12.34
N GLY A 460 -10.97 -7.26 -12.57
CA GLY A 460 -10.62 -6.54 -13.78
C GLY A 460 -10.30 -5.07 -13.52
N THR A 461 -9.53 -4.49 -14.43
CA THR A 461 -9.23 -3.06 -14.45
C THR A 461 -9.66 -2.48 -15.78
N LEU A 462 -10.33 -1.34 -15.80
CA LEU A 462 -10.77 -0.65 -17.00
C LEU A 462 -10.18 0.76 -17.05
N ASP A 463 -9.39 1.03 -18.06
CA ASP A 463 -8.83 2.36 -18.29
C ASP A 463 -9.88 3.30 -18.90
N CYS A 464 -10.35 4.26 -18.11
CA CYS A 464 -11.37 5.21 -18.53
C CYS A 464 -10.81 6.34 -19.44
N THR A 465 -9.52 6.45 -19.59
CA THR A 465 -8.91 7.39 -20.55
C THR A 465 -9.00 6.86 -21.98
N ILE A 466 -9.01 5.53 -22.14
CA ILE A 466 -9.18 4.84 -23.43
C ILE A 466 -10.65 4.52 -23.68
N HIS A 467 -11.36 4.02 -22.66
CA HIS A 467 -12.73 3.51 -22.77
C HIS A 467 -13.78 4.44 -22.16
N HIS A 468 -13.68 5.74 -22.45
CA HIS A 468 -14.52 6.79 -21.87
C HIS A 468 -16.02 6.54 -22.00
N SER A 469 -16.49 6.05 -23.16
CA SER A 469 -17.92 5.76 -23.40
C SER A 469 -18.45 4.67 -22.47
N LEU A 470 -17.64 3.62 -22.22
CA LEU A 470 -18.03 2.54 -21.34
C LEU A 470 -18.05 3.02 -19.88
N CYS A 471 -17.07 3.80 -19.42
CA CYS A 471 -17.06 4.38 -18.09
C CYS A 471 -18.25 5.34 -17.87
N SER A 472 -18.61 6.12 -18.88
CA SER A 472 -19.78 7.01 -18.83
C SER A 472 -21.09 6.23 -18.69
N THR A 473 -21.21 5.04 -19.31
CA THR A 473 -22.37 4.17 -19.19
C THR A 473 -22.62 3.73 -17.73
N TYR A 474 -21.55 3.58 -16.94
CA TYR A 474 -21.60 3.23 -15.53
C TYR A 474 -21.55 4.46 -14.60
N ASN A 475 -21.70 5.67 -15.15
CA ASN A 475 -21.71 6.93 -14.40
C ASN A 475 -20.47 7.15 -13.50
N ILE A 476 -19.29 6.74 -13.98
CA ILE A 476 -18.04 6.90 -13.24
C ILE A 476 -17.63 8.38 -13.23
N GLN A 477 -17.60 9.00 -12.04
CA GLN A 477 -17.37 10.43 -11.85
C GLN A 477 -15.96 10.75 -11.30
N ALA A 478 -15.29 9.76 -10.68
CA ALA A 478 -14.01 9.92 -10.01
C ALA A 478 -13.14 8.67 -10.18
N TYR A 479 -11.83 8.79 -9.94
CA TYR A 479 -10.88 7.68 -10.00
C TYR A 479 -10.06 7.60 -8.71
N PRO A 480 -9.79 6.36 -8.21
CA PRO A 480 -10.38 5.11 -8.65
C PRO A 480 -11.83 4.97 -8.21
N THR A 481 -12.67 4.32 -9.01
CA THR A 481 -13.98 3.84 -8.60
C THR A 481 -14.01 2.32 -8.78
N THR A 482 -14.15 1.60 -7.70
CA THR A 482 -14.17 0.13 -7.68
C THR A 482 -15.59 -0.36 -7.50
N VAL A 483 -16.08 -1.19 -8.41
CA VAL A 483 -17.47 -1.66 -8.45
C VAL A 483 -17.52 -3.18 -8.46
N ILE A 484 -18.40 -3.74 -7.63
CA ILE A 484 -18.70 -5.17 -7.61
C ILE A 484 -19.99 -5.43 -8.40
N PHE A 485 -19.87 -6.25 -9.42
CA PHE A 485 -20.98 -6.77 -10.22
C PHE A 485 -21.30 -8.21 -9.78
N ASN A 486 -22.52 -8.45 -9.30
CA ASN A 486 -22.96 -9.79 -8.91
C ASN A 486 -24.42 -10.00 -9.33
N GLY A 487 -24.64 -10.68 -10.43
CA GLY A 487 -25.95 -10.85 -11.03
C GLY A 487 -26.57 -9.49 -11.38
N SER A 488 -27.78 -9.21 -10.87
CA SER A 488 -28.45 -7.92 -11.04
C SER A 488 -27.96 -6.83 -10.09
N SER A 489 -27.18 -7.17 -9.07
CA SER A 489 -26.71 -6.22 -8.06
C SER A 489 -25.39 -5.57 -8.47
N VAL A 490 -25.30 -4.27 -8.19
CA VAL A 490 -24.10 -3.45 -8.43
C VAL A 490 -23.80 -2.71 -7.14
N HIS A 491 -22.59 -2.88 -6.61
CA HIS A 491 -22.16 -2.28 -5.37
C HIS A 491 -20.85 -1.52 -5.59
N GLU A 492 -20.87 -0.22 -5.34
CA GLU A 492 -19.63 0.57 -5.30
C GLU A 492 -18.89 0.30 -3.99
N TYR A 493 -17.58 0.18 -4.09
CA TYR A 493 -16.71 -0.03 -2.95
C TYR A 493 -16.32 1.31 -2.31
N GLU A 494 -16.75 1.54 -1.09
CA GLU A 494 -16.50 2.77 -0.33
C GLU A 494 -15.49 2.57 0.83
N GLY A 495 -14.64 1.54 0.76
CA GLY A 495 -13.70 1.16 1.80
C GLY A 495 -12.29 1.72 1.59
N GLN A 496 -11.37 1.31 2.47
CA GLN A 496 -9.94 1.57 2.28
C GLN A 496 -9.42 0.82 1.06
N HIS A 497 -8.66 1.50 0.21
CA HIS A 497 -8.03 0.92 -0.99
C HIS A 497 -6.85 0.00 -0.61
N SER A 498 -7.15 -1.06 0.13
CA SER A 498 -6.22 -2.11 0.55
C SER A 498 -6.82 -3.49 0.28
N ALA A 499 -5.98 -4.50 0.11
CA ALA A 499 -6.45 -5.87 -0.11
C ALA A 499 -7.36 -6.35 1.01
N ASP A 500 -7.00 -6.10 2.27
CA ASP A 500 -7.80 -6.47 3.44
C ASP A 500 -9.16 -5.76 3.45
N GLY A 501 -9.19 -4.45 3.10
CA GLY A 501 -10.44 -3.68 2.99
C GLY A 501 -11.39 -4.24 1.93
N ILE A 502 -10.85 -4.62 0.76
CA ILE A 502 -11.61 -5.25 -0.32
C ILE A 502 -12.17 -6.61 0.12
N LEU A 503 -11.34 -7.44 0.76
CA LEU A 503 -11.75 -8.75 1.28
C LEU A 503 -12.87 -8.62 2.33
N GLU A 504 -12.70 -7.70 3.28
CA GLU A 504 -13.69 -7.41 4.32
C GLU A 504 -15.04 -6.98 3.71
N PHE A 505 -15.00 -6.12 2.69
CA PHE A 505 -16.21 -5.66 2.01
C PHE A 505 -16.93 -6.78 1.26
N ILE A 506 -16.19 -7.61 0.52
CA ILE A 506 -16.77 -8.74 -0.21
C ILE A 506 -17.37 -9.76 0.76
N GLN A 507 -16.68 -10.03 1.86
CA GLN A 507 -17.15 -10.92 2.90
C GLN A 507 -18.44 -10.41 3.56
N ASP A 508 -18.55 -9.08 3.74
CA ASP A 508 -19.75 -8.44 4.26
C ASP A 508 -20.92 -8.44 3.27
N LEU A 509 -20.65 -8.41 1.96
CA LEU A 509 -21.70 -8.58 0.93
C LEU A 509 -22.28 -9.99 0.91
N VAL A 510 -21.45 -11.00 1.13
CA VAL A 510 -21.88 -12.42 1.16
C VAL A 510 -22.60 -12.75 2.48
N ASN A 511 -22.07 -12.26 3.59
CA ASN A 511 -22.58 -12.46 4.95
C ASN A 511 -22.63 -11.11 5.68
N PRO A 512 -23.72 -10.34 5.52
CA PRO A 512 -23.84 -9.05 6.18
C PRO A 512 -23.75 -9.17 7.70
N SER A 513 -22.73 -8.56 8.27
CA SER A 513 -22.52 -8.50 9.72
C SER A 513 -23.37 -7.44 10.40
N VAL A 514 -23.87 -6.45 9.62
CA VAL A 514 -24.78 -5.40 10.06
C VAL A 514 -26.17 -5.63 9.48
N MET A 515 -27.16 -5.71 10.34
CA MET A 515 -28.56 -5.86 9.93
C MET A 515 -29.17 -4.50 9.62
N ILE A 516 -29.71 -4.31 8.41
CA ILE A 516 -30.50 -3.11 8.09
C ILE A 516 -31.87 -3.26 8.75
N LEU A 517 -32.19 -2.31 9.60
CA LEU A 517 -33.42 -2.33 10.40
C LEU A 517 -34.41 -1.30 9.88
N ASP A 518 -35.63 -1.76 9.59
CA ASP A 518 -36.83 -0.93 9.44
C ASP A 518 -37.57 -0.81 10.78
N PRO A 519 -38.60 0.05 10.89
CA PRO A 519 -39.38 0.21 12.13
C PRO A 519 -39.96 -1.09 12.68
N SER A 520 -40.38 -2.02 11.80
CA SER A 520 -40.97 -3.30 12.20
C SER A 520 -39.89 -4.22 12.79
N SER A 521 -38.84 -4.47 12.04
CA SER A 521 -37.71 -5.32 12.46
C SER A 521 -36.96 -4.75 13.68
N PHE A 522 -36.90 -3.45 13.82
CA PHE A 522 -36.36 -2.81 15.03
C PHE A 522 -37.20 -3.14 16.26
N ASN A 523 -38.54 -2.97 16.17
CA ASN A 523 -39.45 -3.29 17.28
C ASN A 523 -39.44 -4.78 17.63
N GLU A 524 -39.43 -5.64 16.62
CA GLU A 524 -39.40 -7.10 16.82
C GLU A 524 -38.07 -7.56 17.44
N LYS A 525 -36.92 -7.17 16.83
CA LYS A 525 -35.63 -7.74 17.16
C LYS A 525 -34.89 -6.97 18.24
N VAL A 526 -34.95 -5.63 18.22
CA VAL A 526 -34.22 -4.80 19.19
C VAL A 526 -35.05 -4.55 20.44
N LYS A 527 -36.31 -4.13 20.30
CA LYS A 527 -37.19 -3.93 21.47
C LYS A 527 -37.70 -5.25 22.04
N GLY A 528 -38.00 -6.24 21.20
CA GLY A 528 -38.45 -7.59 21.58
C GLY A 528 -37.34 -8.55 21.98
N ARG A 529 -36.09 -8.08 22.13
CA ARG A 529 -34.90 -8.91 22.40
C ARG A 529 -35.04 -9.81 23.61
N ALA A 530 -34.45 -11.01 23.52
CA ALA A 530 -34.39 -11.96 24.62
C ALA A 530 -33.48 -11.49 25.76
N GLU A 531 -33.67 -12.08 26.93
CA GLU A 531 -32.80 -11.80 28.10
C GLU A 531 -31.36 -12.19 27.80
N GLY A 532 -30.42 -11.25 28.05
CA GLY A 532 -29.01 -11.41 27.73
C GLY A 532 -28.60 -11.10 26.30
N GLN A 533 -29.54 -10.86 25.40
CA GLN A 533 -29.27 -10.42 24.04
C GLN A 533 -29.02 -8.91 24.00
N ILE A 534 -27.93 -8.49 23.37
CA ILE A 534 -27.55 -7.08 23.25
C ILE A 534 -27.46 -6.67 21.79
N TRP A 535 -27.96 -5.47 21.52
CA TRP A 535 -27.92 -4.85 20.20
C TRP A 535 -27.15 -3.54 20.23
N ALA A 536 -26.21 -3.38 19.29
CA ALA A 536 -25.63 -2.09 18.95
C ALA A 536 -26.33 -1.58 17.69
N VAL A 537 -26.88 -0.37 17.73
CA VAL A 537 -27.63 0.21 16.62
C VAL A 537 -27.10 1.58 16.28
N ASP A 538 -26.79 1.80 15.01
CA ASP A 538 -26.43 3.07 14.42
C ASP A 538 -27.67 3.69 13.74
N PHE A 539 -27.99 4.91 14.10
CA PHE A 539 -28.99 5.74 13.45
C PHE A 539 -28.27 6.75 12.56
N TYR A 540 -28.41 6.60 11.24
CA TYR A 540 -27.65 7.36 10.27
C TYR A 540 -28.55 8.04 9.22
N ALA A 541 -27.93 8.97 8.46
CA ALA A 541 -28.50 9.49 7.23
C ALA A 541 -27.47 9.37 6.10
N PRO A 542 -27.86 8.93 4.88
CA PRO A 542 -26.92 8.73 3.76
C PRO A 542 -26.11 9.97 3.36
N TRP A 543 -26.68 11.17 3.51
CA TRP A 543 -26.00 12.43 3.20
C TRP A 543 -25.03 12.92 4.28
N CYS A 544 -25.00 12.29 5.43
CA CYS A 544 -24.17 12.70 6.58
C CYS A 544 -22.72 12.23 6.41
N GLY A 545 -21.79 13.15 6.21
CA GLY A 545 -20.35 12.83 6.03
C GLY A 545 -19.76 12.00 7.19
N PRO A 546 -19.96 12.37 8.49
CA PRO A 546 -19.51 11.53 9.60
C PRO A 546 -20.13 10.13 9.62
N CYS A 547 -21.36 9.95 9.08
CA CYS A 547 -22.00 8.63 8.97
C CYS A 547 -21.31 7.79 7.88
N GLN A 548 -21.00 8.38 6.74
CA GLN A 548 -20.26 7.71 5.66
C GLN A 548 -18.88 7.22 6.15
N ALA A 549 -18.17 8.06 6.91
CA ALA A 549 -16.91 7.66 7.54
C ALA A 549 -17.06 6.54 8.58
N LEU A 550 -18.22 6.43 9.23
CA LEU A 550 -18.51 5.39 10.23
C LEU A 550 -18.83 4.04 9.59
N ILE A 551 -19.45 3.98 8.41
CA ILE A 551 -19.94 2.74 7.78
C ILE A 551 -18.88 1.62 7.76
N PRO A 552 -17.65 1.81 7.26
CA PRO A 552 -16.64 0.77 7.23
C PRO A 552 -16.22 0.32 8.64
N GLU A 553 -16.07 1.25 9.56
CA GLU A 553 -15.71 0.95 10.95
C GLU A 553 -16.84 0.23 11.70
N TRP A 554 -18.08 0.58 11.40
CA TRP A 554 -19.27 -0.07 11.96
C TRP A 554 -19.39 -1.52 11.50
N ARG A 555 -19.19 -1.79 10.23
CA ARG A 555 -19.14 -3.15 9.66
C ARG A 555 -17.99 -3.96 10.26
N ARG A 556 -16.80 -3.37 10.38
CA ARG A 556 -15.64 -4.01 11.00
C ARG A 556 -15.90 -4.34 12.48
N MET A 557 -16.47 -3.41 13.24
CA MET A 557 -16.88 -3.65 14.62
C MET A 557 -17.89 -4.82 14.71
N ALA A 558 -18.89 -4.85 13.81
CA ALA A 558 -19.89 -5.90 13.79
C ALA A 558 -19.29 -7.30 13.61
N ARG A 559 -18.30 -7.43 12.71
CA ARG A 559 -17.55 -8.69 12.54
C ARG A 559 -16.76 -9.06 13.79
N LEU A 560 -16.11 -8.10 14.42
CA LEU A 560 -15.36 -8.32 15.67
C LEU A 560 -16.24 -8.66 16.86
N LEU A 561 -17.54 -8.36 16.81
CA LEU A 561 -18.53 -8.67 17.84
C LEU A 561 -19.41 -9.88 17.50
N SER A 562 -19.16 -10.54 16.37
CA SER A 562 -19.96 -11.68 15.91
C SER A 562 -20.15 -12.74 17.01
N GLY A 563 -21.38 -13.18 17.19
CA GLY A 563 -21.75 -14.15 18.24
C GLY A 563 -21.86 -13.59 19.67
N GLN A 564 -21.52 -12.32 19.89
CA GLN A 564 -21.57 -11.67 21.22
C GLN A 564 -22.60 -10.54 21.31
N ILE A 565 -22.62 -9.66 20.31
CA ILE A 565 -23.51 -8.51 20.23
C ILE A 565 -24.03 -8.45 18.79
N LEU A 566 -25.34 -8.28 18.65
CA LEU A 566 -25.96 -8.08 17.36
C LEU A 566 -25.86 -6.61 16.95
N VAL A 567 -25.59 -6.38 15.67
CA VAL A 567 -25.35 -5.03 15.16
C VAL A 567 -26.33 -4.70 14.06
N GLY A 568 -26.92 -3.51 14.13
CA GLY A 568 -27.89 -3.03 13.15
C GLY A 568 -27.70 -1.57 12.82
N SER A 569 -28.30 -1.14 11.70
CA SER A 569 -28.34 0.25 11.26
C SER A 569 -29.74 0.64 10.82
N VAL A 570 -30.16 1.87 11.13
CA VAL A 570 -31.46 2.45 10.76
C VAL A 570 -31.22 3.69 9.89
N ASP A 571 -31.76 3.68 8.67
CA ASP A 571 -31.76 4.85 7.79
C ASP A 571 -32.82 5.87 8.21
N CYS A 572 -32.39 6.94 8.81
CA CYS A 572 -33.25 7.99 9.31
C CYS A 572 -33.70 8.98 8.22
N GLN A 573 -33.14 8.94 7.02
CA GLN A 573 -33.67 9.64 5.87
C GLN A 573 -34.93 8.94 5.38
N ARG A 574 -34.90 7.62 5.30
CA ARG A 574 -36.00 6.79 4.88
C ARG A 574 -37.10 6.69 5.96
N PHE A 575 -36.75 6.64 7.24
CA PHE A 575 -37.66 6.44 8.38
C PHE A 575 -37.63 7.62 9.36
N GLN A 576 -37.74 8.85 8.84
CA GLN A 576 -37.60 10.09 9.61
C GLN A 576 -38.54 10.18 10.84
N SER A 577 -39.82 9.91 10.68
CA SER A 577 -40.79 9.95 11.78
C SER A 577 -40.51 8.91 12.85
N PHE A 578 -40.02 7.73 12.47
CA PHE A 578 -39.58 6.70 13.42
C PHE A 578 -38.38 7.15 14.24
N CYS A 579 -37.33 7.68 13.58
CA CYS A 579 -36.12 8.16 14.26
C CYS A 579 -36.42 9.34 15.20
N GLN A 580 -37.33 10.25 14.81
CA GLN A 580 -37.81 11.31 15.69
C GLN A 580 -38.56 10.73 16.91
N GLY A 581 -39.41 9.71 16.71
CA GLY A 581 -40.10 8.98 17.78
C GLY A 581 -39.10 8.25 18.71
N GLN A 582 -37.95 7.83 18.23
CA GLN A 582 -36.87 7.29 19.04
C GLN A 582 -35.97 8.39 19.67
N SER A 583 -36.33 9.68 19.56
CA SER A 583 -35.57 10.83 20.09
C SER A 583 -34.14 10.96 19.51
N VAL A 584 -33.93 10.52 18.27
CA VAL A 584 -32.67 10.73 17.54
C VAL A 584 -32.59 12.20 17.12
N ARG A 585 -31.54 12.93 17.54
CA ARG A 585 -31.40 14.38 17.32
C ARG A 585 -30.23 14.76 16.43
N SER A 586 -29.26 13.88 16.27
CA SER A 586 -28.04 14.10 15.47
C SER A 586 -27.57 12.80 14.83
N TYR A 587 -26.77 12.90 13.77
CA TYR A 587 -26.24 11.74 13.04
C TYR A 587 -24.71 11.78 13.00
N PRO A 588 -24.03 10.60 13.16
CA PRO A 588 -24.60 9.31 13.57
C PRO A 588 -24.90 9.30 15.07
N GLU A 589 -26.00 8.64 15.47
CA GLU A 589 -26.27 8.34 16.87
C GLU A 589 -26.17 6.83 17.11
N ILE A 590 -25.20 6.44 17.93
CA ILE A 590 -24.90 5.04 18.21
C ILE A 590 -25.43 4.67 19.58
N ARG A 591 -26.28 3.64 19.66
CA ARG A 591 -26.92 3.16 20.87
C ARG A 591 -26.68 1.68 21.11
N LEU A 592 -26.45 1.32 22.37
CA LEU A 592 -26.36 -0.06 22.81
C LEU A 592 -27.58 -0.40 23.66
N TYR A 593 -28.40 -1.30 23.17
CA TYR A 593 -29.60 -1.79 23.83
C TYR A 593 -29.27 -3.03 24.65
N SER A 594 -29.21 -2.87 25.96
CA SER A 594 -28.98 -3.94 26.95
C SER A 594 -30.26 -4.22 27.76
N GLY A 595 -30.31 -5.38 28.41
CA GLY A 595 -31.50 -5.77 29.15
C GLY A 595 -32.39 -6.75 28.37
N ASN A 596 -33.69 -6.75 28.66
CA ASN A 596 -34.65 -7.64 28.06
C ASN A 596 -35.91 -6.91 27.55
N SER A 597 -36.90 -7.64 27.03
CA SER A 597 -38.16 -7.09 26.54
C SER A 597 -39.01 -6.37 27.60
N ARG A 598 -38.69 -6.53 28.91
CA ARG A 598 -39.35 -5.78 30.00
C ARG A 598 -38.82 -4.33 30.10
N GLN A 599 -37.68 -4.03 29.50
CA GLN A 599 -37.06 -2.69 29.43
C GLN A 599 -36.66 -2.36 27.98
N PRO A 600 -37.66 -2.29 27.05
CA PRO A 600 -37.39 -2.21 25.61
C PRO A 600 -36.59 -0.95 25.23
N ASP A 601 -36.86 0.16 25.89
CA ASP A 601 -36.24 1.46 25.57
C ASP A 601 -34.94 1.75 26.37
N ARG A 602 -34.44 0.78 27.12
CA ARG A 602 -33.17 0.94 27.85
C ARG A 602 -31.98 0.84 26.90
N TYR A 603 -31.27 1.92 26.75
CA TYR A 603 -30.05 1.98 25.94
C TYR A 603 -28.99 2.85 26.61
N THR A 604 -27.75 2.71 26.13
CA THR A 604 -26.63 3.58 26.46
C THR A 604 -26.10 4.16 25.15
N SER A 605 -25.98 5.51 25.06
CA SER A 605 -25.42 6.16 23.87
C SER A 605 -23.90 6.17 23.93
N TYR A 606 -23.28 6.05 22.74
CA TYR A 606 -21.84 6.24 22.60
C TYR A 606 -21.49 7.74 22.58
N ASN A 607 -20.69 8.16 23.53
CA ASN A 607 -20.26 9.56 23.66
C ASN A 607 -18.73 9.71 23.48
N GLY A 608 -18.06 8.68 22.95
CA GLY A 608 -16.61 8.71 22.69
C GLY A 608 -16.24 9.58 21.49
N TRP A 609 -15.02 10.10 21.50
CA TRP A 609 -14.46 10.91 20.42
C TRP A 609 -14.00 10.07 19.23
N HIS A 610 -13.51 8.85 19.47
CA HIS A 610 -12.99 7.95 18.45
C HIS A 610 -14.07 6.98 17.99
N ARG A 611 -14.37 6.99 16.69
CA ARG A 611 -15.39 6.11 16.07
C ARG A 611 -14.76 5.00 15.22
N ASP A 612 -13.54 4.62 15.54
CA ASP A 612 -12.90 3.42 14.95
C ASP A 612 -13.48 2.13 15.53
N ALA A 613 -13.37 1.04 14.78
CA ALA A 613 -13.97 -0.25 15.12
C ALA A 613 -13.51 -0.78 16.49
N HIS A 614 -12.26 -0.56 16.88
CA HIS A 614 -11.72 -1.04 18.16
C HIS A 614 -12.28 -0.26 19.34
N SER A 615 -12.39 1.06 19.23
CA SER A 615 -12.97 1.94 20.26
C SER A 615 -14.46 1.60 20.48
N LEU A 616 -15.22 1.45 19.41
CA LEU A 616 -16.62 1.06 19.45
C LEU A 616 -16.80 -0.35 20.02
N ARG A 617 -15.97 -1.31 19.62
CA ARG A 617 -15.97 -2.67 20.17
C ARG A 617 -15.69 -2.66 21.68
N SER A 618 -14.66 -1.96 22.12
CA SER A 618 -14.29 -1.85 23.52
C SER A 618 -15.43 -1.29 24.36
N TRP A 619 -16.09 -0.22 23.86
CA TRP A 619 -17.28 0.34 24.50
C TRP A 619 -18.44 -0.66 24.57
N ALA A 620 -18.75 -1.32 23.48
CA ALA A 620 -19.83 -2.30 23.43
C ALA A 620 -19.58 -3.47 24.40
N LEU A 621 -18.38 -4.00 24.45
CA LEU A 621 -17.96 -5.07 25.36
C LEU A 621 -17.96 -4.66 26.83
N SER A 622 -17.67 -3.40 27.16
CA SER A 622 -17.69 -2.89 28.54
C SER A 622 -19.08 -2.92 29.17
N SER A 623 -20.14 -2.92 28.35
CA SER A 623 -21.52 -2.97 28.77
C SER A 623 -22.07 -4.39 28.99
N LEU A 624 -21.26 -5.43 28.68
CA LEU A 624 -21.61 -6.81 28.94
C LEU A 624 -21.43 -7.14 30.45
N PRO A 625 -22.25 -8.01 31.03
CA PRO A 625 -22.05 -8.49 32.39
C PRO A 625 -20.66 -9.09 32.57
N LYS A 626 -19.99 -8.78 33.68
CA LYS A 626 -18.67 -9.38 33.98
C LYS A 626 -18.74 -10.89 34.04
N ALA A 627 -17.87 -11.56 33.32
CA ALA A 627 -17.73 -13.02 33.32
C ALA A 627 -16.52 -13.47 34.18
N SER A 628 -15.57 -12.58 34.41
CA SER A 628 -14.43 -12.81 35.31
C SER A 628 -14.78 -12.47 36.77
N VAL A 629 -14.03 -13.09 37.70
CA VAL A 629 -14.20 -12.90 39.15
C VAL A 629 -12.98 -12.16 39.69
N ASP A 630 -13.21 -11.13 40.53
CA ASP A 630 -12.12 -10.46 41.25
C ASP A 630 -11.64 -11.38 42.37
N LEU A 631 -10.34 -11.64 42.44
CA LEU A 631 -9.72 -12.57 43.37
C LEU A 631 -8.95 -11.82 44.48
N THR A 632 -9.24 -12.22 45.72
CA THR A 632 -8.44 -11.85 46.90
C THR A 632 -7.31 -12.87 47.14
N PRO A 633 -6.32 -12.61 48.00
CA PRO A 633 -5.28 -13.57 48.35
C PRO A 633 -5.82 -14.92 48.85
N GLU A 634 -6.92 -14.89 49.60
CA GLU A 634 -7.58 -16.09 50.18
C GLU A 634 -8.28 -16.88 49.06
N SER A 635 -9.03 -16.20 48.17
CA SER A 635 -9.72 -16.83 47.06
C SER A 635 -8.73 -17.32 45.98
N PHE A 636 -7.64 -16.63 45.73
CA PHE A 636 -6.55 -17.13 44.87
C PHE A 636 -5.97 -18.42 45.41
N LYS A 637 -5.67 -18.53 46.72
CA LYS A 637 -5.14 -19.71 47.36
C LYS A 637 -6.15 -20.89 47.32
N SER A 638 -7.40 -20.61 47.72
CA SER A 638 -8.43 -21.68 47.87
C SER A 638 -8.99 -22.10 46.50
N LEU A 639 -9.35 -21.19 45.60
CA LEU A 639 -10.01 -21.53 44.35
C LEU A 639 -9.01 -21.87 43.24
N VAL A 640 -7.94 -21.06 43.12
CA VAL A 640 -7.00 -21.22 42.02
C VAL A 640 -5.92 -22.25 42.35
N LEU A 641 -5.23 -22.15 43.49
CA LEU A 641 -4.10 -23.06 43.79
C LEU A 641 -4.54 -24.40 44.32
N SER A 642 -5.61 -24.48 45.08
CA SER A 642 -6.10 -25.68 45.72
C SER A 642 -7.40 -26.24 45.13
N GLY A 643 -8.09 -25.47 44.30
CA GLY A 643 -9.34 -25.85 43.65
C GLY A 643 -9.16 -26.88 42.50
N GLN A 644 -10.27 -27.38 41.96
CA GLN A 644 -10.28 -28.42 40.91
C GLN A 644 -10.56 -27.87 39.50
N ASP A 645 -10.89 -26.58 39.38
CA ASP A 645 -11.19 -25.96 38.09
C ASP A 645 -9.92 -25.50 37.35
N HIS A 646 -9.94 -25.46 36.02
CA HIS A 646 -8.95 -24.76 35.25
C HIS A 646 -9.19 -23.22 35.39
N TRP A 647 -8.13 -22.43 35.54
CA TRP A 647 -8.22 -20.99 35.70
C TRP A 647 -7.35 -20.26 34.69
N ILE A 648 -7.87 -19.13 34.19
CA ILE A 648 -7.10 -18.12 33.50
C ILE A 648 -7.19 -16.81 34.29
N LEU A 649 -6.05 -16.18 34.54
CA LEU A 649 -5.98 -14.99 35.40
C LEU A 649 -5.32 -13.82 34.67
N ASP A 650 -5.91 -12.64 34.84
CA ASP A 650 -5.32 -11.34 34.49
C ASP A 650 -4.78 -10.68 35.75
N PHE A 651 -3.47 -10.46 35.78
CA PHE A 651 -2.79 -9.70 36.81
C PHE A 651 -2.60 -8.27 36.34
N TYR A 652 -3.27 -7.33 36.98
CA TYR A 652 -3.37 -5.94 36.53
C TYR A 652 -3.08 -4.94 37.63
N ALA A 653 -2.92 -3.66 37.25
CA ALA A 653 -2.95 -2.53 38.17
C ALA A 653 -3.98 -1.50 37.64
N PRO A 654 -4.80 -0.88 38.52
CA PRO A 654 -5.84 0.08 38.13
C PRO A 654 -5.35 1.29 37.33
N TRP A 655 -4.15 1.78 37.64
CA TRP A 655 -3.52 2.92 36.96
C TRP A 655 -2.85 2.58 35.63
N CYS A 656 -2.73 1.30 35.27
CA CYS A 656 -2.03 0.84 34.09
C CYS A 656 -2.91 1.02 32.84
N GLY A 657 -2.56 1.97 31.96
CA GLY A 657 -3.28 2.23 30.71
C GLY A 657 -3.46 0.98 29.82
N PRO A 658 -2.40 0.20 29.51
CA PRO A 658 -2.53 -1.06 28.80
C PRO A 658 -3.47 -2.08 29.44
N CYS A 659 -3.60 -2.09 30.78
CA CYS A 659 -4.53 -2.95 31.49
C CYS A 659 -5.98 -2.52 31.29
N GLN A 660 -6.24 -1.21 31.26
CA GLN A 660 -7.57 -0.67 31.03
C GLN A 660 -8.06 -1.02 29.61
N HIS A 661 -7.17 -0.96 28.61
CA HIS A 661 -7.45 -1.39 27.24
C HIS A 661 -7.66 -2.91 27.12
N PHE A 662 -6.94 -3.69 27.90
CA PHE A 662 -7.04 -5.16 27.87
C PHE A 662 -8.26 -5.68 28.64
N ALA A 663 -8.76 -4.98 29.63
CA ALA A 663 -9.86 -5.44 30.49
C ALA A 663 -11.10 -5.92 29.71
N PRO A 664 -11.61 -5.24 28.65
CA PRO A 664 -12.71 -5.73 27.83
C PRO A 664 -12.37 -7.02 27.07
N GLU A 665 -11.14 -7.13 26.55
CA GLU A 665 -10.66 -8.33 25.85
C GLU A 665 -10.60 -9.54 26.79
N PHE A 666 -10.17 -9.36 28.02
CA PHE A 666 -10.14 -10.42 29.00
C PHE A 666 -11.54 -10.91 29.37
N GLU A 667 -12.55 -10.03 29.38
CA GLU A 667 -13.94 -10.43 29.58
C GLU A 667 -14.47 -11.26 28.39
N VAL A 668 -14.00 -11.03 27.16
CA VAL A 668 -14.29 -11.92 26.01
C VAL A 668 -13.70 -13.30 26.25
N VAL A 669 -12.40 -13.38 26.63
CA VAL A 669 -11.76 -14.66 26.98
C VAL A 669 -12.55 -15.40 28.06
N ALA A 670 -12.98 -14.68 29.11
CA ALA A 670 -13.76 -15.25 30.20
C ALA A 670 -15.10 -15.85 29.74
N ARG A 671 -15.77 -15.21 28.80
CA ARG A 671 -17.06 -15.70 28.23
C ARG A 671 -16.88 -16.90 27.33
N VAL A 672 -15.93 -16.82 26.37
CA VAL A 672 -15.69 -17.91 25.43
C VAL A 672 -15.24 -19.19 26.13
N LEU A 673 -14.46 -19.07 27.18
CA LEU A 673 -13.96 -20.20 27.95
C LEU A 673 -14.93 -20.65 29.08
N LYS A 674 -16.07 -19.97 29.26
CA LYS A 674 -17.05 -20.28 30.31
C LYS A 674 -17.49 -21.75 30.23
N GLY A 675 -17.50 -22.42 31.39
CA GLY A 675 -17.81 -23.85 31.51
C GLY A 675 -16.62 -24.79 31.31
N LYS A 676 -15.52 -24.32 30.70
CA LYS A 676 -14.28 -25.11 30.54
C LYS A 676 -13.16 -24.57 31.43
N VAL A 677 -13.06 -23.24 31.53
CA VAL A 677 -12.05 -22.54 32.33
C VAL A 677 -12.72 -21.41 33.07
N ARG A 678 -12.41 -21.25 34.35
CA ARG A 678 -12.83 -20.07 35.13
C ARG A 678 -11.85 -18.93 34.91
N ALA A 679 -12.35 -17.73 34.82
CA ALA A 679 -11.54 -16.53 34.62
C ALA A 679 -11.57 -15.67 35.89
N GLY A 680 -10.40 -15.13 36.26
CA GLY A 680 -10.27 -14.26 37.42
C GLY A 680 -9.31 -13.11 37.18
N LYS A 681 -9.47 -12.03 37.96
CA LYS A 681 -8.60 -10.87 37.96
C LYS A 681 -7.97 -10.69 39.30
N VAL A 682 -6.69 -10.30 39.34
CA VAL A 682 -5.95 -10.00 40.56
C VAL A 682 -5.42 -8.58 40.48
N ASP A 683 -5.90 -7.71 41.35
CA ASP A 683 -5.37 -6.35 41.49
C ASP A 683 -4.01 -6.39 42.22
N CYS A 684 -2.95 -6.14 41.48
CA CYS A 684 -1.59 -6.18 42.04
C CYS A 684 -1.20 -4.92 42.83
N GLN A 685 -1.99 -3.85 42.76
CA GLN A 685 -1.83 -2.72 43.64
C GLN A 685 -2.38 -3.05 45.04
N ALA A 686 -3.56 -3.66 45.08
CA ALA A 686 -4.19 -4.07 46.35
C ALA A 686 -3.53 -5.32 46.96
N HIS A 687 -3.04 -6.25 46.12
CA HIS A 687 -2.56 -7.59 46.50
C HIS A 687 -1.12 -7.84 46.06
N HIS A 688 -0.21 -6.91 46.34
CA HIS A 688 1.19 -6.95 45.88
C HIS A 688 1.92 -8.25 46.22
N GLN A 689 1.77 -8.80 47.42
CA GLN A 689 2.44 -10.04 47.84
C GLN A 689 1.95 -11.25 47.02
N THR A 690 0.67 -11.30 46.68
CA THR A 690 0.11 -12.35 45.83
C THR A 690 0.71 -12.32 44.46
N CYS A 691 0.80 -11.14 43.84
CA CYS A 691 1.40 -10.95 42.50
C CYS A 691 2.90 -11.25 42.51
N GLN A 692 3.63 -10.81 43.53
CA GLN A 692 5.05 -11.13 43.69
C GLN A 692 5.27 -12.64 43.83
N SER A 693 4.44 -13.34 44.63
CA SER A 693 4.52 -14.80 44.79
C SER A 693 4.16 -15.56 43.52
N ALA A 694 3.35 -14.98 42.62
CA ALA A 694 3.01 -15.48 41.29
C ALA A 694 4.07 -15.13 40.24
N GLY A 695 5.13 -14.40 40.60
CA GLY A 695 6.21 -14.02 39.67
C GLY A 695 5.77 -12.99 38.63
N ILE A 696 4.91 -12.04 39.00
CA ILE A 696 4.42 -10.98 38.12
C ILE A 696 5.36 -9.78 38.22
N THR A 697 5.96 -9.42 37.07
CA THR A 697 6.93 -8.32 36.95
C THR A 697 6.44 -7.17 36.05
N ALA A 698 5.36 -7.39 35.30
CA ALA A 698 4.80 -6.40 34.38
C ALA A 698 3.26 -6.54 34.29
N TYR A 699 2.58 -5.45 33.88
CA TYR A 699 1.12 -5.43 33.74
C TYR A 699 0.69 -4.99 32.33
N PRO A 700 -0.40 -5.59 31.76
CA PRO A 700 -1.11 -6.78 32.26
C PRO A 700 -0.31 -8.07 32.01
N THR A 701 -0.45 -9.06 32.89
CA THR A 701 0.13 -10.40 32.69
C THR A 701 -0.96 -11.46 32.77
N VAL A 702 -1.08 -12.28 31.70
CA VAL A 702 -2.04 -13.37 31.65
C VAL A 702 -1.36 -14.69 32.05
N ARG A 703 -1.98 -15.43 32.99
CA ARG A 703 -1.51 -16.73 33.47
C ARG A 703 -2.60 -17.78 33.36
N PHE A 704 -2.25 -18.95 32.83
CA PHE A 704 -3.12 -20.13 32.81
C PHE A 704 -2.72 -21.10 33.90
N TYR A 705 -3.70 -21.58 34.66
CA TYR A 705 -3.55 -22.52 35.75
C TYR A 705 -4.36 -23.79 35.47
N PRO A 706 -3.78 -24.78 34.75
CA PRO A 706 -4.45 -26.05 34.47
C PRO A 706 -4.61 -26.88 35.74
N TYR A 707 -5.73 -27.59 35.87
CA TYR A 707 -5.90 -28.62 36.92
C TYR A 707 -5.30 -29.96 36.42
N LEU A 708 -4.34 -30.49 37.16
CA LEU A 708 -3.61 -31.70 36.81
C LEU A 708 -3.79 -32.80 37.87
N GLY A 709 -4.79 -32.68 38.75
CA GLY A 709 -5.01 -33.63 39.86
C GLY A 709 -4.06 -33.44 41.04
N THR A 710 -3.21 -32.45 41.04
CA THR A 710 -2.25 -32.11 42.09
C THR A 710 -2.26 -30.59 42.36
N ARG A 711 -1.65 -30.18 43.50
CA ARG A 711 -1.52 -28.77 43.85
C ARG A 711 -0.75 -28.01 42.77
N ARG A 712 -1.25 -26.87 42.35
CA ARG A 712 -0.67 -26.05 41.29
C ARG A 712 0.54 -25.25 41.74
N VAL A 713 1.42 -24.95 40.77
CA VAL A 713 2.53 -24.04 40.97
C VAL A 713 1.98 -22.61 41.03
N ARG A 714 2.48 -21.79 41.97
CA ARG A 714 1.99 -20.42 42.20
C ARG A 714 2.15 -19.50 40.96
N THR A 715 3.15 -19.75 40.14
CA THR A 715 3.46 -18.91 38.97
C THR A 715 2.52 -19.15 37.79
N GLY A 716 1.85 -20.32 37.69
CA GLY A 716 1.05 -20.68 36.51
C GLY A 716 1.84 -20.69 35.20
N GLU A 717 1.16 -20.88 34.08
CA GLU A 717 1.76 -20.82 32.74
C GLU A 717 1.52 -19.45 32.11
N HIS A 718 2.58 -18.79 31.66
CA HIS A 718 2.47 -17.47 31.03
C HIS A 718 1.90 -17.56 29.61
N ILE A 719 0.96 -16.68 29.28
CA ILE A 719 0.44 -16.48 27.93
C ILE A 719 0.88 -15.08 27.46
N ASN A 720 1.76 -15.04 26.48
CA ASN A 720 2.31 -13.78 25.95
C ASN A 720 1.44 -13.24 24.82
N SER A 721 0.21 -12.86 25.13
CA SER A 721 -0.71 -12.20 24.20
C SER A 721 -1.70 -11.32 24.97
N ARG A 722 -2.21 -10.29 24.30
CA ARG A 722 -3.32 -9.44 24.73
C ARG A 722 -4.53 -9.54 23.78
N ASP A 723 -4.41 -10.35 22.74
CA ASP A 723 -5.51 -10.64 21.83
C ASP A 723 -6.36 -11.78 22.37
N SER A 724 -7.67 -11.56 22.49
CA SER A 724 -8.61 -12.51 23.06
C SER A 724 -8.67 -13.84 22.30
N ASN A 725 -8.60 -13.80 20.96
CA ASN A 725 -8.66 -15.02 20.13
C ASN A 725 -7.40 -15.86 20.31
N VAL A 726 -6.22 -15.23 20.27
CA VAL A 726 -4.94 -15.91 20.50
C VAL A 726 -4.90 -16.56 21.89
N ILE A 727 -5.39 -15.86 22.92
CA ILE A 727 -5.45 -16.41 24.28
C ILE A 727 -6.37 -17.63 24.34
N VAL A 728 -7.57 -17.53 23.75
CA VAL A 728 -8.55 -18.64 23.71
C VAL A 728 -7.98 -19.83 22.97
N ASP A 729 -7.34 -19.63 21.82
CA ASP A 729 -6.73 -20.71 21.04
C ASP A 729 -5.60 -21.41 21.80
N VAL A 730 -4.70 -20.66 22.42
CA VAL A 730 -3.60 -21.19 23.23
C VAL A 730 -4.15 -22.02 24.39
N VAL A 731 -5.14 -21.51 25.12
CA VAL A 731 -5.77 -22.23 26.24
C VAL A 731 -6.48 -23.48 25.75
N THR A 732 -7.23 -23.41 24.66
CA THR A 732 -7.96 -24.55 24.09
C THR A 732 -7.02 -25.65 23.62
N GLN A 733 -5.94 -25.32 22.93
CA GLN A 733 -4.91 -26.29 22.54
C GLN A 733 -4.26 -26.94 23.75
N ARG A 734 -4.01 -26.20 24.82
CA ARG A 734 -3.44 -26.74 26.05
C ARG A 734 -4.41 -27.72 26.75
N LEU A 735 -5.70 -27.38 26.81
CA LEU A 735 -6.73 -28.25 27.34
C LEU A 735 -6.84 -29.58 26.55
N GLN A 736 -6.79 -29.51 25.22
CA GLN A 736 -6.81 -30.70 24.35
C GLN A 736 -5.61 -31.62 24.64
N ARG A 737 -4.42 -31.08 24.86
CA ARG A 737 -3.20 -31.86 25.22
C ARG A 737 -3.27 -32.50 26.64
N LEU A 738 -4.09 -31.93 27.51
CA LEU A 738 -4.26 -32.42 28.88
C LEU A 738 -5.33 -33.53 29.00
N SER A 739 -6.35 -33.53 28.14
CA SER A 739 -7.42 -34.52 28.10
C SER A 739 -6.95 -36.01 28.09
N PRO A 740 -5.98 -36.40 27.25
CA PRO A 740 -5.48 -37.79 27.22
C PRO A 740 -4.73 -38.17 28.50
N ARG A 741 -4.06 -37.22 29.17
CA ARG A 741 -3.30 -37.49 30.41
C ARG A 741 -4.20 -37.67 31.63
N LEU A 742 -5.36 -37.04 31.67
CA LEU A 742 -6.35 -37.20 32.72
C LEU A 742 -7.07 -38.56 32.63
N GLN A 743 -7.39 -39.02 31.42
CA GLN A 743 -8.00 -40.33 31.19
C GLN A 743 -7.07 -41.49 31.55
N ASN A 744 -5.76 -41.36 31.32
CA ASN A 744 -4.77 -42.37 31.71
C ASN A 744 -4.52 -42.43 33.22
N LYS A 745 -4.66 -41.30 33.95
CA LYS A 745 -4.54 -41.31 35.42
C LYS A 745 -5.75 -41.96 36.11
N GLN A 746 -6.95 -41.82 35.55
CA GLN A 746 -8.15 -42.53 36.10
C GLN A 746 -8.13 -44.04 35.86
N LYS A 747 -7.40 -44.54 34.84
CA LYS A 747 -7.22 -45.96 34.57
C LYS A 747 -6.17 -46.63 35.46
N VAL A 748 -5.37 -45.89 36.21
CA VAL A 748 -4.31 -46.42 37.11
C VAL A 748 -4.75 -46.44 38.57
N THR A 749 -5.94 -45.93 38.88
CA THR A 749 -6.47 -45.85 40.25
C THR A 749 -7.74 -46.73 40.45
N VAL A 750 -7.93 -47.78 39.64
CA VAL A 750 -8.94 -48.82 39.83
C VAL A 750 -8.22 -50.14 40.04
#